data_8b036074a32c8d9aee9eb190c8cce706
#
_entry.id   8b036074a32c8d9aee9eb190c8cce706
#
_cell.length_a   1.000
_cell.length_b   1.000
_cell.length_c   1.000
_cell.angle_alpha   90.00
_cell.angle_beta   90.00
_cell.angle_gamma   90.00
#
_symmetry.space_group_name_H-M   'P 1'
#
loop_
_entity.id
_entity.type
_entity.pdbx_description
1 polymer ?
#
loop_
_entity_poly.entity_id
_entity_poly.type
_entity_poly.pdbx_seq_one_letter_code
_entity_poly.pdbx_strand_id
1 'polypeptide(L)'
;MKKISKLILSVFMCASMVACSSGNGGETGKYTAGTYTGEADGFGGKVTVTITTDAKSITDVKCEGPDETETIGGAALEELAEQIKTAQSAEIDGVSGATFTTDGIKAAAAKAIENAEKGETGSTDSEENVPVTYTAGTYTGSAKGYNGPITVSVTFGDDKIESIEVTDSTETAHVGTSAFDILIADMIEANGSGVDSVSGATFSSRGLKDAVAAAAVEAKASDIDGFKKNTVKHEAGDTVEGTWDVVIVGAGGAGMMAGSQAAQDGNTVLIMEENAEIGGNTLVSGGAYQTAYQAVVWDAENPDATEAEYEGKTYTKVKNDAGRLHILNTIANWSEDEFDGTIDADHPFVAGDITLNAVRGVHAEYLDVLKTLKGQIKEYMAWAQPQLDAGKKETDLTLFSTPELHIFQTYYGGLRPNKDGSVWIYSDIEKVKEFVNGGQDIYPWLTAQGADIDISRAFTLIGCLWQRENSVKGGTVDGEFLESKWGAYFAVPANTITKANDANEIMTRTTAYELIEEDGKVTGVKAKKFDGTEVVAHANKGVILATGGYGANIAKVQETNDYWDDSFIADNIGTTNRSSLQGDGITMAEEVGADTDGMGWTQMMPLGWVDNGNLAGGAGENVIYINAATGKRYVDESAERDVLSKGAFENGMTKELADELGLKYVPGIYVEVSNTAITAGVGGFSNGANDIEGRMYFKTVAEVAEMLHLDEQTLRDTITEYDNYVMGTSTDLPVEKLAYTATVGDVEKDENGNYLPDTYKLENLRIRFLAPSTHHTMGGLVTDVNHHVLDKDGKTITGLYAAGEVTSGYHAGNRLGGNAITEIIVSGRDAAKAVAEDNK
;
A
#
# COMPACT_ATOMS: atom_id res chain seq x y z
N MET A 1 40.75 -28.44 -3.56
CA MET A 1 42.11 -28.14 -4.00
C MET A 1 42.27 -26.65 -4.15
N LYS A 2 43.05 -26.12 -3.25
CA LYS A 2 43.67 -24.78 -3.20
C LYS A 2 43.75 -23.97 -4.51
N LYS A 3 43.51 -22.65 -4.37
CA LYS A 3 44.37 -21.52 -4.76
C LYS A 3 43.69 -20.20 -4.43
N ILE A 4 44.04 -19.48 -3.42
CA ILE A 4 45.18 -18.51 -3.28
C ILE A 4 44.83 -17.14 -3.88
N SER A 5 44.63 -16.22 -2.95
CA SER A 5 44.62 -14.76 -3.03
C SER A 5 45.74 -14.16 -3.87
N LYS A 6 45.50 -13.06 -4.50
CA LYS A 6 46.50 -11.99 -4.69
C LYS A 6 45.85 -10.62 -4.55
N LEU A 7 46.10 -9.99 -3.43
CA LEU A 7 46.07 -8.59 -3.17
C LEU A 7 47.11 -7.87 -4.07
N ILE A 8 46.72 -6.88 -4.85
CA ILE A 8 47.62 -5.92 -5.43
C ILE A 8 47.12 -4.53 -5.15
N LEU A 9 47.78 -3.93 -4.17
CA LEU A 9 47.76 -2.51 -3.85
C LEU A 9 48.59 -1.77 -4.91
N SER A 10 48.03 -0.92 -5.75
CA SER A 10 48.76 0.00 -6.61
C SER A 10 48.35 1.44 -6.27
N VAL A 11 49.29 2.09 -5.57
CA VAL A 11 49.32 3.52 -5.39
C VAL A 11 49.63 4.19 -6.72
N PHE A 12 48.75 5.03 -7.23
CA PHE A 12 49.06 5.87 -8.39
C PHE A 12 49.30 7.32 -7.88
N MET A 13 50.54 7.73 -8.05
CA MET A 13 51.03 9.06 -7.77
C MET A 13 50.76 9.96 -8.98
N CYS A 14 49.90 10.97 -8.84
CA CYS A 14 49.67 11.99 -9.88
C CYS A 14 50.93 12.87 -10.01
N ALA A 15 51.57 12.85 -11.19
CA ALA A 15 52.49 13.86 -11.61
C ALA A 15 51.84 14.77 -12.65
N SER A 16 51.58 15.99 -12.29
CA SER A 16 51.17 17.07 -13.17
C SER A 16 52.29 17.44 -14.13
N MET A 17 52.05 17.38 -15.42
CA MET A 17 52.86 18.07 -16.42
C MET A 17 51.98 19.03 -17.20
N VAL A 18 52.22 20.32 -16.95
CA VAL A 18 51.80 21.41 -17.83
C VAL A 18 52.75 21.41 -19.06
N ALA A 19 52.19 21.29 -20.22
CA ALA A 19 52.86 21.58 -21.46
C ALA A 19 51.99 22.49 -22.34
N CYS A 20 52.31 23.75 -22.37
CA CYS A 20 51.84 24.66 -23.43
C CYS A 20 52.48 24.30 -24.77
N SER A 21 51.66 24.09 -25.80
CA SER A 21 52.12 24.18 -27.17
C SER A 21 50.98 24.67 -28.08
N SER A 22 51.27 25.74 -28.75
CA SER A 22 50.43 26.46 -29.68
C SER A 22 50.30 25.75 -31.03
N GLY A 23 49.05 25.71 -31.55
CA GLY A 23 48.77 25.86 -33.00
C GLY A 23 48.70 24.62 -33.87
N ASN A 24 47.55 24.13 -34.21
CA ASN A 24 47.08 24.12 -35.65
C ASN A 24 45.69 23.53 -35.72
N GLY A 25 44.85 24.03 -36.63
CA GLY A 25 43.46 23.61 -36.79
C GLY A 25 43.31 22.12 -37.10
N GLY A 26 42.56 21.47 -36.26
CA GLY A 26 42.07 20.10 -36.39
C GLY A 26 40.61 20.09 -35.87
N GLU A 27 39.81 19.30 -36.51
CA GLU A 27 38.38 19.09 -36.22
C GLU A 27 38.05 19.23 -34.71
N THR A 28 37.14 20.13 -34.42
CA THR A 28 36.58 20.27 -33.07
C THR A 28 35.90 18.96 -32.70
N GLY A 29 36.51 18.19 -31.80
CA GLY A 29 35.88 16.96 -31.22
C GLY A 29 34.55 17.29 -30.53
N LYS A 30 33.68 16.30 -30.44
CA LYS A 30 32.41 16.42 -29.73
C LYS A 30 32.61 16.74 -28.23
N TYR A 31 33.68 16.23 -27.65
CA TYR A 31 33.99 16.39 -26.22
C TYR A 31 35.39 17.00 -26.01
N THR A 32 35.56 17.61 -24.88
CA THR A 32 36.90 17.89 -24.34
C THR A 32 37.39 16.63 -23.63
N ALA A 33 38.61 16.18 -23.91
CA ALA A 33 39.15 14.98 -23.26
C ALA A 33 39.35 15.23 -21.75
N GLY A 34 38.78 14.36 -20.91
CA GLY A 34 38.80 14.51 -19.45
C GLY A 34 37.83 13.56 -18.76
N THR A 35 37.68 13.76 -17.45
CA THR A 35 36.69 13.07 -16.62
C THR A 35 35.70 14.09 -16.12
N TYR A 36 34.41 13.78 -16.27
CA TYR A 36 33.31 14.69 -15.99
C TYR A 36 32.25 13.96 -15.19
N THR A 37 31.64 14.66 -14.21
CA THR A 37 30.59 14.12 -13.37
C THR A 37 29.30 14.89 -13.56
N GLY A 38 28.18 14.21 -13.33
CA GLY A 38 26.86 14.80 -13.18
C GLY A 38 26.11 14.05 -12.07
N GLU A 39 25.26 14.74 -11.38
CA GLU A 39 24.45 14.23 -10.27
C GLU A 39 22.97 14.49 -10.52
N ALA A 40 22.12 13.57 -10.04
CA ALA A 40 20.65 13.73 -10.03
C ALA A 40 20.06 12.90 -8.90
N ASP A 41 18.76 13.10 -8.64
CA ASP A 41 18.04 12.29 -7.66
C ASP A 41 17.61 10.97 -8.29
N GLY A 42 18.00 9.84 -7.67
CA GLY A 42 17.52 8.50 -7.97
C GLY A 42 16.29 8.12 -7.15
N PHE A 43 16.16 6.84 -6.82
CA PHE A 43 15.07 6.33 -5.97
C PHE A 43 15.40 6.51 -4.49
N GLY A 44 16.55 6.03 -4.03
CA GLY A 44 16.96 6.07 -2.62
C GLY A 44 17.60 7.39 -2.21
N GLY A 45 18.21 8.11 -3.16
CA GLY A 45 18.93 9.34 -2.91
C GLY A 45 19.65 9.86 -4.14
N LYS A 46 20.75 10.57 -3.96
CA LYS A 46 21.56 11.07 -5.08
C LYS A 46 22.28 9.96 -5.80
N VAL A 47 22.18 9.99 -7.13
CA VAL A 47 22.99 9.16 -8.02
C VAL A 47 23.99 10.03 -8.79
N THR A 48 25.21 9.52 -8.95
CA THR A 48 26.31 10.20 -9.62
C THR A 48 26.75 9.41 -10.84
N VAL A 49 26.86 10.06 -11.98
CA VAL A 49 27.45 9.50 -13.19
C VAL A 49 28.79 10.18 -13.49
N THR A 50 29.85 9.41 -13.51
CA THR A 50 31.19 9.86 -13.91
C THR A 50 31.51 9.31 -15.29
N ILE A 51 31.74 10.17 -16.26
CA ILE A 51 32.18 9.78 -17.60
C ILE A 51 33.64 10.19 -17.85
N THR A 52 34.37 9.34 -18.55
CA THR A 52 35.71 9.70 -19.11
C THR A 52 35.57 9.80 -20.61
N THR A 53 36.05 10.90 -21.19
CA THR A 53 35.95 11.18 -22.63
C THR A 53 37.33 11.38 -23.27
N ASP A 54 37.44 10.99 -24.50
CA ASP A 54 38.45 11.54 -25.45
C ASP A 54 37.74 12.60 -26.34
N ALA A 55 38.43 13.16 -27.32
CA ALA A 55 37.86 14.20 -28.19
C ALA A 55 36.67 13.71 -29.03
N LYS A 56 36.34 12.43 -29.09
CA LYS A 56 35.35 11.84 -30.00
C LYS A 56 34.27 11.03 -29.27
N SER A 57 34.61 10.41 -28.15
CA SER A 57 33.76 9.41 -27.52
C SER A 57 33.86 9.39 -25.98
N ILE A 58 32.82 8.86 -25.35
CA ILE A 58 32.82 8.47 -23.95
C ILE A 58 33.56 7.12 -23.88
N THR A 59 34.73 7.11 -23.21
CA THR A 59 35.59 5.93 -23.13
C THR A 59 35.34 5.08 -21.89
N ASP A 60 34.84 5.68 -20.85
CA ASP A 60 34.43 4.99 -19.62
C ASP A 60 33.26 5.67 -18.93
N VAL A 61 32.45 4.89 -18.21
CA VAL A 61 31.30 5.36 -17.42
C VAL A 61 31.28 4.63 -16.09
N LYS A 62 31.06 5.36 -15.02
CA LYS A 62 30.82 4.81 -13.69
C LYS A 62 29.54 5.45 -13.14
N CYS A 63 28.60 4.63 -12.70
CA CYS A 63 27.40 5.07 -11.97
C CYS A 63 27.56 4.71 -10.49
N GLU A 64 27.22 5.63 -9.61
CA GLU A 64 27.25 5.47 -8.15
C GLU A 64 25.92 5.97 -7.58
N GLY A 65 25.39 5.28 -6.59
CA GLY A 65 24.17 5.63 -5.85
C GLY A 65 24.24 4.94 -4.49
N PRO A 66 24.95 5.56 -3.50
CA PRO A 66 25.20 4.91 -2.22
C PRO A 66 23.93 4.67 -1.40
N ASP A 67 22.89 5.44 -1.68
CA ASP A 67 21.59 5.35 -0.98
C ASP A 67 20.54 4.59 -1.81
N GLU A 68 20.92 4.05 -2.96
CA GLU A 68 20.04 3.20 -3.77
C GLU A 68 19.88 1.82 -3.13
N THR A 69 18.70 1.25 -3.24
CA THR A 69 18.43 -0.13 -2.77
C THR A 69 19.43 -1.10 -3.42
N GLU A 70 20.28 -1.75 -2.64
CA GLU A 70 21.42 -2.53 -3.12
C GLU A 70 21.02 -3.58 -4.16
N THR A 71 19.88 -4.24 -3.94
CA THR A 71 19.38 -5.32 -4.80
C THR A 71 18.61 -4.85 -6.04
N ILE A 72 18.22 -3.56 -6.13
CA ILE A 72 17.42 -3.01 -7.24
C ILE A 72 18.18 -1.87 -7.91
N GLY A 73 18.18 -0.68 -7.32
CA GLY A 73 18.86 0.49 -7.85
C GLY A 73 20.36 0.28 -7.91
N GLY A 74 20.95 -0.23 -6.83
CA GLY A 74 22.37 -0.55 -6.73
C GLY A 74 22.80 -1.62 -7.74
N ALA A 75 22.03 -2.68 -7.91
CA ALA A 75 22.29 -3.73 -8.90
C ALA A 75 22.19 -3.23 -10.35
N ALA A 76 21.35 -2.23 -10.62
CA ALA A 76 21.17 -1.65 -11.95
C ALA A 76 22.33 -0.73 -12.39
N LEU A 77 23.12 -0.20 -11.47
CA LEU A 77 24.13 0.83 -11.76
C LEU A 77 25.18 0.40 -12.76
N GLU A 78 25.65 -0.84 -12.70
CA GLU A 78 26.67 -1.38 -13.63
C GLU A 78 26.11 -1.52 -15.05
N GLU A 79 24.89 -2.02 -15.19
CA GLU A 79 24.21 -2.16 -16.47
C GLU A 79 23.90 -0.79 -17.10
N LEU A 80 23.41 0.15 -16.30
CA LEU A 80 23.15 1.53 -16.74
C LEU A 80 24.43 2.22 -17.22
N ALA A 81 25.55 2.01 -16.53
CA ALA A 81 26.84 2.53 -16.95
C ALA A 81 27.28 1.97 -18.33
N GLU A 82 27.08 0.68 -18.58
CA GLU A 82 27.41 0.04 -19.86
C GLU A 82 26.46 0.49 -20.98
N GLN A 83 25.15 0.71 -20.67
CA GLN A 83 24.19 1.28 -21.63
C GLN A 83 24.60 2.69 -22.07
N ILE A 84 24.95 3.59 -21.14
CA ILE A 84 25.42 4.96 -21.45
C ILE A 84 26.68 4.91 -22.32
N LYS A 85 27.63 4.05 -21.96
CA LYS A 85 28.91 3.87 -22.69
C LYS A 85 28.67 3.34 -24.10
N THR A 86 27.74 2.40 -24.25
CA THR A 86 27.40 1.82 -25.57
C THR A 86 26.62 2.82 -26.42
N ALA A 87 25.61 3.49 -25.84
CA ALA A 87 24.80 4.46 -26.55
C ALA A 87 25.53 5.77 -26.84
N GLN A 88 26.64 6.06 -26.14
CA GLN A 88 27.34 7.34 -26.22
C GLN A 88 26.42 8.54 -25.95
N SER A 89 25.41 8.33 -25.08
CA SER A 89 24.27 9.23 -24.82
C SER A 89 23.66 8.93 -23.46
N ALA A 90 22.96 9.91 -22.89
CA ALA A 90 22.09 9.70 -21.74
C ALA A 90 20.74 9.06 -22.13
N GLU A 91 20.40 9.01 -23.41
CA GLU A 91 19.19 8.36 -23.92
C GLU A 91 19.44 6.84 -24.02
N ILE A 92 19.10 6.14 -22.96
CA ILE A 92 19.27 4.70 -22.78
C ILE A 92 17.92 4.04 -22.48
N ASP A 93 17.82 2.74 -22.70
CA ASP A 93 16.58 2.01 -22.43
C ASP A 93 16.27 1.95 -20.92
N GLY A 94 17.30 1.77 -20.10
CA GLY A 94 17.20 1.65 -18.66
C GLY A 94 17.22 0.20 -18.20
N VAL A 95 17.02 0.00 -16.89
CA VAL A 95 16.97 -1.33 -16.28
C VAL A 95 15.59 -1.54 -15.70
N SER A 96 14.97 -2.67 -16.06
CA SER A 96 13.67 -3.09 -15.59
C SER A 96 13.65 -3.21 -14.07
N GLY A 97 12.59 -2.70 -13.44
CA GLY A 97 12.46 -2.67 -11.98
C GLY A 97 13.18 -1.51 -11.27
N ALA A 98 14.16 -0.85 -11.93
CA ALA A 98 14.90 0.28 -11.37
C ALA A 98 14.60 1.61 -12.10
N THR A 99 13.34 1.87 -12.44
CA THR A 99 12.93 3.01 -13.29
C THR A 99 13.38 4.35 -12.73
N PHE A 100 13.19 4.59 -11.44
CA PHE A 100 13.58 5.88 -10.82
C PHE A 100 15.09 6.06 -10.74
N THR A 101 15.83 5.01 -10.39
CA THR A 101 17.29 4.99 -10.46
C THR A 101 17.74 5.24 -11.91
N THR A 102 17.08 4.60 -12.88
CA THR A 102 17.34 4.80 -14.32
C THR A 102 17.13 6.25 -14.73
N ASP A 103 16.01 6.87 -14.33
CA ASP A 103 15.72 8.26 -14.67
C ASP A 103 16.71 9.23 -14.01
N GLY A 104 17.08 8.95 -12.75
CA GLY A 104 18.14 9.67 -12.07
C GLY A 104 19.50 9.54 -12.78
N ILE A 105 19.87 8.33 -13.16
CA ILE A 105 21.11 8.07 -13.90
C ILE A 105 21.09 8.73 -15.30
N LYS A 106 19.97 8.72 -16.01
CA LYS A 106 19.79 9.45 -17.28
C LYS A 106 20.03 10.95 -17.10
N ALA A 107 19.41 11.54 -16.09
CA ALA A 107 19.56 12.96 -15.78
C ALA A 107 21.00 13.31 -15.37
N ALA A 108 21.64 12.48 -14.54
CA ALA A 108 23.04 12.63 -14.16
C ALA A 108 23.99 12.49 -15.34
N ALA A 109 23.76 11.49 -16.21
CA ALA A 109 24.54 11.26 -17.43
C ALA A 109 24.43 12.44 -18.41
N ALA A 110 23.23 13.01 -18.59
CA ALA A 110 23.03 14.18 -19.44
C ALA A 110 23.88 15.37 -18.97
N LYS A 111 23.93 15.62 -17.65
CA LYS A 111 24.78 16.67 -17.06
C LYS A 111 26.27 16.39 -17.27
N ALA A 112 26.71 15.16 -17.02
CA ALA A 112 28.10 14.76 -17.22
C ALA A 112 28.55 14.94 -18.68
N ILE A 113 27.68 14.59 -19.65
CA ILE A 113 27.90 14.76 -21.09
C ILE A 113 27.96 16.24 -21.46
N GLU A 114 27.04 17.07 -20.95
CA GLU A 114 27.04 18.51 -21.18
C GLU A 114 28.34 19.16 -20.65
N ASN A 115 28.79 18.76 -19.46
CA ASN A 115 30.05 19.20 -18.89
C ASN A 115 31.25 18.84 -19.81
N ALA A 116 31.25 17.62 -20.39
CA ALA A 116 32.29 17.18 -21.32
C ALA A 116 32.27 17.93 -22.65
N GLU A 117 31.09 18.30 -23.15
CA GLU A 117 30.92 19.10 -24.36
C GLU A 117 31.41 20.55 -24.17
N LYS A 118 31.16 21.11 -22.98
CA LYS A 118 31.64 22.46 -22.62
C LYS A 118 33.12 22.51 -22.22
N GLY A 119 33.72 21.36 -21.87
CA GLY A 119 35.08 21.28 -21.31
C GLY A 119 35.17 21.83 -19.89
N GLU A 120 34.05 21.93 -19.24
CA GLU A 120 33.95 22.28 -17.83
C GLU A 120 34.08 20.98 -17.06
N THR A 121 35.22 20.77 -16.39
CA THR A 121 35.32 19.68 -15.42
C THR A 121 34.19 19.94 -14.41
N GLY A 122 33.18 19.03 -14.39
CA GLY A 122 32.07 19.16 -13.46
C GLY A 122 32.67 19.41 -12.10
N SER A 123 32.35 20.52 -11.53
CA SER A 123 32.75 20.77 -10.15
C SER A 123 32.07 19.66 -9.36
N THR A 124 32.81 18.90 -8.60
CA THR A 124 32.35 18.53 -7.26
C THR A 124 31.86 19.87 -6.72
N ASP A 125 30.51 20.04 -6.70
CA ASP A 125 29.90 21.28 -6.27
C ASP A 125 30.62 21.72 -5.00
N SER A 126 31.05 23.00 -4.99
CA SER A 126 31.52 23.61 -3.78
C SER A 126 30.46 23.38 -2.72
N GLU A 127 30.81 22.79 -1.60
CA GLU A 127 29.93 22.45 -0.48
C GLU A 127 29.22 23.67 0.16
N GLU A 128 29.34 24.84 -0.44
CA GLU A 128 28.77 26.10 0.06
C GLU A 128 27.58 26.52 -0.81
N ASN A 129 26.45 26.77 -0.13
CA ASN A 129 25.25 27.33 -0.76
C ASN A 129 25.58 28.66 -1.44
N VAL A 130 25.04 28.86 -2.64
CA VAL A 130 25.26 30.12 -3.37
C VAL A 130 24.35 31.23 -2.83
N PRO A 131 24.83 32.46 -2.73
CA PRO A 131 24.00 33.61 -2.34
C PRO A 131 22.95 33.90 -3.44
N VAL A 132 21.69 33.95 -3.05
CA VAL A 132 20.58 34.29 -3.93
C VAL A 132 19.89 35.55 -3.41
N THR A 133 19.61 36.51 -4.29
CA THR A 133 18.87 37.72 -3.94
C THR A 133 17.50 37.73 -4.65
N TYR A 134 16.54 38.40 -4.05
CA TYR A 134 15.16 38.42 -4.49
C TYR A 134 14.60 39.85 -4.56
N THR A 135 13.46 40.01 -5.22
CA THR A 135 12.59 41.15 -4.97
C THR A 135 11.77 40.86 -3.72
N ALA A 136 12.00 41.60 -2.64
CA ALA A 136 11.29 41.38 -1.38
C ALA A 136 9.76 41.47 -1.56
N GLY A 137 9.02 40.53 -0.92
CA GLY A 137 7.58 40.41 -1.01
C GLY A 137 7.08 38.99 -0.83
N THR A 138 5.77 38.81 -0.90
CA THR A 138 5.14 37.49 -0.82
C THR A 138 4.68 37.02 -2.20
N TYR A 139 5.04 35.83 -2.60
CA TYR A 139 4.81 35.26 -3.91
C TYR A 139 4.17 33.88 -3.79
N THR A 140 3.34 33.51 -4.78
CA THR A 140 2.70 32.21 -4.82
C THR A 140 3.37 31.33 -5.87
N GLY A 141 3.62 30.08 -5.51
CA GLY A 141 4.07 29.05 -6.44
C GLY A 141 3.21 27.80 -6.33
N SER A 142 3.12 27.02 -7.40
CA SER A 142 2.39 25.76 -7.41
C SER A 142 3.08 24.74 -8.29
N ALA A 143 3.09 23.47 -7.84
CA ALA A 143 3.61 22.36 -8.63
C ALA A 143 2.87 21.07 -8.30
N LYS A 144 3.01 20.04 -9.14
CA LYS A 144 2.34 18.74 -8.98
C LYS A 144 3.03 17.93 -7.86
N GLY A 145 2.27 17.58 -6.82
CA GLY A 145 2.65 16.58 -5.82
C GLY A 145 2.20 15.18 -6.22
N TYR A 146 1.94 14.34 -5.19
CA TYR A 146 1.50 12.96 -5.40
C TYR A 146 0.02 12.86 -5.78
N ASN A 147 -0.87 13.50 -5.01
CA ASN A 147 -2.30 13.46 -5.25
C ASN A 147 -2.83 14.61 -6.09
N GLY A 148 -2.07 15.69 -6.22
CA GLY A 148 -2.49 16.86 -6.96
C GLY A 148 -1.51 18.02 -6.80
N PRO A 149 -1.94 19.24 -7.17
CA PRO A 149 -1.11 20.44 -6.97
C PRO A 149 -0.86 20.72 -5.49
N ILE A 150 0.36 21.14 -5.18
CA ILE A 150 0.73 21.77 -3.91
C ILE A 150 0.94 23.26 -4.20
N THR A 151 0.25 24.13 -3.50
CA THR A 151 0.34 25.59 -3.67
C THR A 151 0.92 26.21 -2.40
N VAL A 152 1.91 27.07 -2.56
CA VAL A 152 2.61 27.73 -1.46
C VAL A 152 2.54 29.23 -1.57
N SER A 153 2.59 29.90 -0.41
CA SER A 153 2.84 31.33 -0.27
C SER A 153 4.21 31.50 0.38
N VAL A 154 5.15 32.09 -0.34
CA VAL A 154 6.53 32.28 0.13
C VAL A 154 6.83 33.75 0.29
N THR A 155 7.30 34.17 1.47
CA THR A 155 7.78 35.53 1.73
C THR A 155 9.29 35.54 1.63
N PHE A 156 9.78 36.38 0.70
CA PHE A 156 11.19 36.62 0.50
C PHE A 156 11.59 38.03 1.05
N GLY A 157 12.70 38.08 1.77
CA GLY A 157 13.47 39.29 2.00
C GLY A 157 14.33 39.61 0.78
N ASP A 158 15.28 40.53 0.93
CA ASP A 158 16.22 40.91 -0.15
C ASP A 158 17.19 39.76 -0.51
N ASP A 159 17.53 38.93 0.47
CA ASP A 159 18.60 37.90 0.35
C ASP A 159 18.26 36.55 1.01
N LYS A 160 17.04 36.37 1.47
CA LYS A 160 16.62 35.13 2.16
C LYS A 160 15.13 34.83 2.03
N ILE A 161 14.78 33.56 2.22
CA ILE A 161 13.41 33.12 2.50
C ILE A 161 13.09 33.47 3.96
N GLU A 162 11.99 34.20 4.20
CA GLU A 162 11.54 34.58 5.54
C GLU A 162 10.47 33.59 6.06
N SER A 163 9.59 33.12 5.18
CA SER A 163 8.58 32.12 5.51
C SER A 163 8.05 31.38 4.29
N ILE A 164 7.61 30.15 4.49
CA ILE A 164 6.90 29.32 3.52
C ILE A 164 5.63 28.82 4.19
N GLU A 165 4.49 28.97 3.52
CA GLU A 165 3.18 28.47 3.96
C GLU A 165 2.55 27.66 2.83
N VAL A 166 2.12 26.43 3.12
CA VAL A 166 1.31 25.63 2.18
C VAL A 166 -0.13 26.11 2.29
N THR A 167 -0.63 26.75 1.23
CA THR A 167 -1.96 27.36 1.21
C THR A 167 -3.04 26.46 0.64
N ASP A 168 -2.65 25.46 -0.18
CA ASP A 168 -3.56 24.47 -0.74
C ASP A 168 -2.79 23.17 -1.06
N SER A 169 -3.39 22.04 -0.72
CA SER A 169 -2.82 20.71 -0.98
C SER A 169 -3.88 19.62 -0.86
N THR A 170 -3.81 18.64 -1.74
CA THR A 170 -4.62 17.40 -1.68
C THR A 170 -3.79 16.19 -1.24
N GLU A 171 -2.58 16.42 -0.72
CA GLU A 171 -1.70 15.36 -0.25
C GLU A 171 -2.32 14.58 0.93
N THR A 172 -2.00 13.29 1.03
CA THR A 172 -2.51 12.44 2.11
C THR A 172 -2.00 12.94 3.46
N ALA A 173 -2.93 13.25 4.37
CA ALA A 173 -2.60 13.65 5.72
C ALA A 173 -1.72 12.60 6.42
N HIS A 174 -0.73 13.06 7.19
CA HIS A 174 0.25 12.22 7.91
C HIS A 174 1.13 11.32 7.01
N VAL A 175 1.03 11.44 5.67
CA VAL A 175 1.91 10.76 4.71
C VAL A 175 2.63 11.83 3.89
N GLY A 176 1.97 12.42 2.90
CA GLY A 176 2.55 13.51 2.11
C GLY A 176 2.77 14.77 2.94
N THR A 177 1.82 15.10 3.82
CA THR A 177 1.94 16.32 4.66
C THR A 177 2.97 16.21 5.77
N SER A 178 3.37 15.01 6.19
CA SER A 178 4.44 14.84 7.20
C SER A 178 5.80 15.36 6.75
N ALA A 179 6.00 15.48 5.43
CA ALA A 179 7.21 16.08 4.86
C ALA A 179 7.24 17.60 4.92
N PHE A 180 6.09 18.27 5.05
CA PHE A 180 6.01 19.72 4.82
C PHE A 180 6.82 20.52 5.84
N ASP A 181 6.61 20.30 7.12
CA ASP A 181 7.31 21.06 8.17
C ASP A 181 8.82 20.83 8.12
N ILE A 182 9.25 19.60 7.86
CA ILE A 182 10.65 19.22 7.70
C ILE A 182 11.28 19.99 6.54
N LEU A 183 10.67 19.87 5.34
CA LEU A 183 11.20 20.52 4.14
C LEU A 183 11.15 22.05 4.22
N ILE A 184 10.11 22.61 4.82
CA ILE A 184 9.99 24.06 5.03
C ILE A 184 11.13 24.56 5.90
N ALA A 185 11.42 23.88 7.00
CA ALA A 185 12.54 24.24 7.86
C ALA A 185 13.87 24.18 7.11
N ASP A 186 14.14 23.08 6.41
CA ASP A 186 15.36 22.88 5.65
C ASP A 186 15.51 23.87 4.49
N MET A 187 14.45 24.18 3.74
CA MET A 187 14.48 25.16 2.66
C MET A 187 14.71 26.59 3.13
N ILE A 188 14.16 26.97 4.29
CA ILE A 188 14.42 28.29 4.91
C ILE A 188 15.89 28.39 5.34
N GLU A 189 16.42 27.34 5.99
CA GLU A 189 17.81 27.28 6.42
C GLU A 189 18.79 27.29 5.25
N ALA A 190 18.51 26.47 4.22
CA ALA A 190 19.31 26.42 2.99
C ALA A 190 19.23 27.71 2.16
N ASN A 191 18.20 28.51 2.34
CA ASN A 191 17.83 29.57 1.42
C ASN A 191 17.70 29.03 -0.03
N GLY A 192 17.03 27.90 -0.19
CA GLY A 192 16.91 27.17 -1.45
C GLY A 192 16.00 25.97 -1.40
N SER A 193 15.86 25.28 -2.52
CA SER A 193 14.97 24.09 -2.64
C SER A 193 15.72 22.80 -2.98
N GLY A 194 17.06 22.78 -2.87
CA GLY A 194 17.90 21.60 -3.12
C GLY A 194 17.98 20.62 -1.95
N VAL A 195 17.13 20.79 -0.93
CA VAL A 195 17.09 19.95 0.28
C VAL A 195 16.65 18.52 -0.03
N ASP A 196 17.04 17.56 0.81
CA ASP A 196 16.72 16.15 0.63
C ASP A 196 15.21 15.91 0.71
N SER A 197 14.74 14.90 -0.03
CA SER A 197 13.35 14.48 0.05
C SER A 197 13.13 13.65 1.31
N VAL A 198 11.93 13.73 1.88
CA VAL A 198 11.56 12.99 3.08
C VAL A 198 11.15 11.56 2.69
N SER A 199 11.75 10.54 3.31
CA SER A 199 11.43 9.13 3.08
C SER A 199 9.93 8.86 3.27
N GLY A 200 9.36 8.05 2.38
CA GLY A 200 7.92 7.74 2.36
C GLY A 200 7.02 8.85 1.81
N ALA A 201 7.58 10.04 1.48
CA ALA A 201 6.84 11.19 0.92
C ALA A 201 7.58 11.86 -0.26
N THR A 202 8.35 11.10 -1.04
CA THR A 202 9.25 11.60 -2.10
C THR A 202 8.54 12.49 -3.14
N PHE A 203 7.35 12.07 -3.62
CA PHE A 203 6.61 12.86 -4.61
C PHE A 203 6.04 14.14 -4.03
N SER A 204 5.52 14.10 -2.79
CA SER A 204 5.03 15.30 -2.08
C SER A 204 6.19 16.24 -1.79
N SER A 205 7.36 15.70 -1.42
CA SER A 205 8.60 16.47 -1.22
C SER A 205 9.02 17.19 -2.49
N ARG A 206 9.05 16.49 -3.63
CA ARG A 206 9.37 17.09 -4.93
C ARG A 206 8.37 18.19 -5.28
N GLY A 207 7.07 17.91 -5.17
CA GLY A 207 6.01 18.89 -5.45
C GLY A 207 6.15 20.15 -4.59
N LEU A 208 6.44 20.02 -3.29
CA LEU A 208 6.67 21.18 -2.42
C LEU A 208 7.93 21.97 -2.80
N LYS A 209 9.06 21.30 -3.04
CA LYS A 209 10.31 21.93 -3.48
C LYS A 209 10.12 22.68 -4.80
N ASP A 210 9.44 22.10 -5.76
CA ASP A 210 9.15 22.71 -7.06
C ASP A 210 8.19 23.89 -6.94
N ALA A 211 7.20 23.84 -6.05
CA ALA A 211 6.29 24.94 -5.78
C ALA A 211 7.03 26.14 -5.17
N VAL A 212 7.95 25.90 -4.23
CA VAL A 212 8.80 26.94 -3.63
C VAL A 212 9.75 27.53 -4.68
N ALA A 213 10.34 26.69 -5.55
CA ALA A 213 11.17 27.16 -6.65
C ALA A 213 10.37 28.03 -7.65
N ALA A 214 9.10 27.68 -7.93
CA ALA A 214 8.23 28.50 -8.75
C ALA A 214 7.97 29.88 -8.13
N ALA A 215 7.74 29.94 -6.81
CA ALA A 215 7.61 31.24 -6.10
C ALA A 215 8.91 32.06 -6.15
N ALA A 216 10.08 31.42 -6.08
CA ALA A 216 11.39 32.09 -6.20
C ALA A 216 11.61 32.70 -7.60
N VAL A 217 11.11 32.04 -8.66
CA VAL A 217 11.10 32.60 -10.04
C VAL A 217 10.25 33.87 -10.09
N GLU A 218 9.08 33.88 -9.50
CA GLU A 218 8.21 35.06 -9.43
C GLU A 218 8.85 36.19 -8.62
N ALA A 219 9.58 35.86 -7.55
CA ALA A 219 10.37 36.80 -6.76
C ALA A 219 11.65 37.31 -7.47
N LYS A 220 11.89 36.85 -8.71
CA LYS A 220 13.07 37.19 -9.53
C LYS A 220 14.39 36.82 -8.85
N ALA A 221 14.46 35.60 -8.32
CA ALA A 221 15.70 35.07 -7.78
C ALA A 221 16.87 35.30 -8.75
N SER A 222 17.97 35.83 -8.25
CA SER A 222 19.15 36.21 -9.05
C SER A 222 19.83 35.00 -9.69
N ASP A 223 19.72 33.86 -9.05
CA ASP A 223 20.23 32.56 -9.51
C ASP A 223 19.25 31.46 -9.11
N ILE A 224 18.36 31.05 -10.05
CA ILE A 224 17.37 30.02 -9.80
C ILE A 224 17.99 28.61 -9.79
N ASP A 225 19.05 28.38 -10.56
CA ASP A 225 19.72 27.09 -10.60
C ASP A 225 20.53 26.87 -9.33
N GLY A 226 21.18 27.92 -8.81
CA GLY A 226 21.81 27.91 -7.50
C GLY A 226 20.79 27.73 -6.38
N PHE A 227 19.62 28.40 -6.45
CA PHE A 227 18.53 28.23 -5.51
C PHE A 227 18.07 26.77 -5.41
N LYS A 228 17.93 26.09 -6.56
CA LYS A 228 17.54 24.67 -6.63
C LYS A 228 18.63 23.70 -6.15
N LYS A 229 19.84 24.17 -5.92
CA LYS A 229 20.97 23.37 -5.41
C LYS A 229 21.28 23.66 -3.95
N ASN A 230 20.87 24.83 -3.43
CA ASN A 230 21.10 25.17 -2.04
C ASN A 230 20.40 24.16 -1.12
N THR A 231 21.14 23.56 -0.21
CA THR A 231 20.70 22.46 0.67
C THR A 231 21.22 22.63 2.09
N VAL A 232 20.66 21.91 3.02
CA VAL A 232 21.18 21.73 4.37
C VAL A 232 21.91 20.40 4.43
N LYS A 233 23.09 20.40 5.04
CA LYS A 233 23.81 19.16 5.36
C LYS A 233 23.44 18.75 6.78
N HIS A 234 22.82 17.61 6.89
CA HIS A 234 22.63 16.93 8.16
C HIS A 234 23.84 16.02 8.40
N GLU A 235 24.65 16.33 9.41
CA GLU A 235 25.80 15.50 9.75
C GLU A 235 25.41 14.47 10.81
N ALA A 236 25.95 13.24 10.66
CA ALA A 236 25.74 12.19 11.65
C ALA A 236 26.21 12.65 13.04
N GLY A 237 25.36 12.44 14.02
CA GLY A 237 25.69 12.63 15.42
C GLY A 237 26.52 11.49 16.00
N ASP A 238 26.77 11.55 17.32
CA ASP A 238 27.33 10.42 18.05
C ASP A 238 26.35 9.23 18.02
N THR A 239 26.87 8.00 18.00
CA THR A 239 26.06 6.79 18.08
C THR A 239 25.09 6.83 19.26
N VAL A 240 23.81 6.60 18.99
CA VAL A 240 22.78 6.45 20.02
C VAL A 240 22.74 5.00 20.44
N GLU A 241 23.16 4.69 21.67
CA GLU A 241 23.11 3.36 22.24
C GLU A 241 22.18 3.36 23.46
N GLY A 242 21.25 2.40 23.51
CA GLY A 242 20.26 2.31 24.58
C GLY A 242 19.76 0.89 24.82
N THR A 243 19.06 0.72 25.94
CA THR A 243 18.50 -0.59 26.33
C THR A 243 17.03 -0.42 26.74
N TRP A 244 16.17 -1.20 26.15
CA TRP A 244 14.73 -1.27 26.44
C TRP A 244 14.32 -2.71 26.75
N ASP A 245 13.16 -2.89 27.36
CA ASP A 245 12.63 -4.26 27.55
C ASP A 245 12.23 -4.86 26.21
N VAL A 246 11.51 -4.11 25.39
CA VAL A 246 11.01 -4.52 24.07
C VAL A 246 11.45 -3.51 23.02
N VAL A 247 12.08 -4.01 21.95
CA VAL A 247 12.41 -3.21 20.76
C VAL A 247 11.51 -3.67 19.61
N ILE A 248 10.84 -2.72 18.98
CA ILE A 248 9.88 -2.96 17.89
C ILE A 248 10.38 -2.28 16.62
N VAL A 249 10.40 -3.00 15.52
CA VAL A 249 10.78 -2.48 14.20
C VAL A 249 9.54 -2.30 13.35
N GLY A 250 9.25 -1.04 13.00
CA GLY A 250 8.05 -0.62 12.25
C GLY A 250 6.95 -0.05 13.16
N ALA A 251 6.52 1.18 12.89
CA ALA A 251 5.41 1.86 13.56
C ALA A 251 4.11 1.85 12.72
N GLY A 252 3.89 0.80 11.94
CA GLY A 252 2.61 0.48 11.32
C GLY A 252 1.58 0.01 12.34
N GLY A 253 0.41 -0.44 11.87
CA GLY A 253 -0.67 -0.89 12.76
C GLY A 253 -0.20 -1.93 13.77
N ALA A 254 0.48 -3.01 13.33
CA ALA A 254 0.93 -4.07 14.22
C ALA A 254 1.94 -3.57 15.27
N GLY A 255 2.95 -2.78 14.85
CA GLY A 255 3.97 -2.26 15.76
C GLY A 255 3.40 -1.30 16.82
N MET A 256 2.45 -0.43 16.44
CA MET A 256 1.78 0.46 17.39
C MET A 256 0.92 -0.29 18.40
N MET A 257 0.23 -1.37 17.98
CA MET A 257 -0.54 -2.22 18.90
C MET A 257 0.39 -3.01 19.83
N ALA A 258 1.51 -3.54 19.31
CA ALA A 258 2.53 -4.22 20.11
C ALA A 258 3.15 -3.28 21.14
N GLY A 259 3.55 -2.07 20.74
CA GLY A 259 4.11 -1.07 21.64
C GLY A 259 3.13 -0.63 22.71
N SER A 260 1.86 -0.43 22.33
CA SER A 260 0.80 -0.05 23.28
C SER A 260 0.59 -1.15 24.33
N GLN A 261 0.53 -2.43 23.92
CA GLN A 261 0.37 -3.54 24.85
C GLN A 261 1.60 -3.71 25.74
N ALA A 262 2.80 -3.69 25.17
CA ALA A 262 4.04 -3.80 25.94
C ALA A 262 4.18 -2.71 27.00
N ALA A 263 3.80 -1.47 26.66
CA ALA A 263 3.79 -0.35 27.59
C ALA A 263 2.74 -0.52 28.71
N GLN A 264 1.55 -1.04 28.38
CA GLN A 264 0.50 -1.36 29.37
C GLN A 264 0.95 -2.47 30.33
N ASP A 265 1.77 -3.42 29.87
CA ASP A 265 2.36 -4.48 30.66
C ASP A 265 3.55 -4.01 31.52
N GLY A 266 3.88 -2.72 31.45
CA GLY A 266 4.91 -2.07 32.26
C GLY A 266 6.32 -2.22 31.73
N ASN A 267 6.49 -2.62 30.45
CA ASN A 267 7.79 -2.68 29.79
C ASN A 267 8.25 -1.30 29.33
N THR A 268 9.57 -1.10 29.26
CA THR A 268 10.15 -0.02 28.47
C THR A 268 10.19 -0.41 27.01
N VAL A 269 9.77 0.52 26.12
CA VAL A 269 9.53 0.24 24.70
C VAL A 269 10.27 1.24 23.82
N LEU A 270 11.01 0.73 22.83
CA LEU A 270 11.47 1.51 21.68
C LEU A 270 10.74 1.01 20.43
N ILE A 271 10.16 1.94 19.66
CA ILE A 271 9.68 1.66 18.30
C ILE A 271 10.54 2.46 17.32
N MET A 272 11.05 1.80 16.27
CA MET A 272 11.80 2.44 15.18
C MET A 272 10.94 2.43 13.91
N GLU A 273 10.87 3.58 13.24
CA GLU A 273 10.11 3.80 12.01
C GLU A 273 10.98 4.55 10.99
N GLU A 274 11.09 4.02 9.79
CA GLU A 274 11.90 4.63 8.73
C GLU A 274 11.25 5.87 8.10
N ASN A 275 9.92 5.93 8.09
CA ASN A 275 9.20 7.10 7.58
C ASN A 275 9.23 8.27 8.58
N ALA A 276 8.90 9.46 8.08
CA ALA A 276 8.82 10.67 8.91
C ALA A 276 7.65 10.66 9.91
N GLU A 277 6.66 9.79 9.69
CA GLU A 277 5.47 9.69 10.53
C GLU A 277 5.07 8.22 10.70
N ILE A 278 4.54 7.88 11.86
CA ILE A 278 3.98 6.56 12.14
C ILE A 278 2.79 6.26 11.24
N GLY A 279 2.49 5.01 10.99
CA GLY A 279 1.28 4.64 10.23
C GLY A 279 1.40 3.49 9.26
N GLY A 280 2.50 3.37 8.55
CA GLY A 280 2.70 2.32 7.55
C GLY A 280 1.55 2.22 6.55
N ASN A 281 1.31 1.02 5.99
CA ASN A 281 0.18 0.75 5.09
C ASN A 281 -1.18 0.88 5.77
N THR A 282 -1.27 0.68 7.08
CA THR A 282 -2.54 0.82 7.82
C THR A 282 -3.11 2.25 7.69
N LEU A 283 -2.25 3.26 7.68
CA LEU A 283 -2.66 4.66 7.54
C LEU A 283 -3.21 4.97 6.15
N VAL A 284 -2.68 4.36 5.08
CA VAL A 284 -3.16 4.57 3.70
C VAL A 284 -4.30 3.63 3.30
N SER A 285 -4.61 2.61 4.11
CA SER A 285 -5.74 1.68 3.91
C SER A 285 -7.10 2.33 4.15
N GLY A 286 -8.19 1.62 3.87
CA GLY A 286 -9.55 2.04 4.27
C GLY A 286 -9.77 2.09 5.78
N GLY A 287 -8.98 1.38 6.57
CA GLY A 287 -9.03 1.35 8.04
C GLY A 287 -10.18 0.57 8.66
N ALA A 288 -11.06 -0.04 7.86
CA ALA A 288 -12.09 -0.93 8.36
C ALA A 288 -11.52 -2.30 8.75
N TYR A 289 -12.08 -2.92 9.77
CA TYR A 289 -11.67 -4.22 10.29
C TYR A 289 -12.85 -5.18 10.40
N GLN A 290 -12.60 -6.48 10.17
CA GLN A 290 -13.63 -7.52 10.27
C GLN A 290 -13.72 -8.10 11.68
N THR A 291 -14.85 -7.90 12.33
CA THR A 291 -15.21 -8.59 13.58
C THR A 291 -16.73 -8.64 13.71
N ALA A 292 -17.26 -9.82 13.89
CA ALA A 292 -18.67 -9.99 14.23
C ALA A 292 -18.87 -9.92 15.74
N TYR A 293 -19.07 -8.74 16.29
CA TYR A 293 -19.36 -8.59 17.70
C TYR A 293 -20.67 -9.31 18.06
N GLN A 294 -20.57 -10.35 18.88
CA GLN A 294 -21.73 -11.24 19.17
C GLN A 294 -22.88 -10.50 19.85
N ALA A 295 -22.62 -9.41 20.53
CA ALA A 295 -23.66 -8.57 21.14
C ALA A 295 -24.60 -7.94 20.11
N VAL A 296 -24.13 -7.56 18.92
CA VAL A 296 -24.94 -6.78 17.96
C VAL A 296 -25.46 -7.61 16.76
N VAL A 297 -25.18 -8.91 16.72
CA VAL A 297 -25.70 -9.83 15.71
C VAL A 297 -26.81 -10.72 16.29
N TRP A 298 -27.37 -11.60 15.47
CA TRP A 298 -28.40 -12.55 15.92
C TRP A 298 -27.88 -13.46 17.04
N ASP A 299 -28.71 -13.70 18.01
CA ASP A 299 -28.44 -14.51 19.19
C ASP A 299 -29.54 -15.57 19.35
N ALA A 300 -29.14 -16.83 19.46
CA ALA A 300 -30.06 -17.97 19.59
C ALA A 300 -30.87 -17.95 20.90
N GLU A 301 -30.31 -17.40 21.97
CA GLU A 301 -31.01 -17.32 23.27
C GLU A 301 -32.09 -16.23 23.25
N ASN A 302 -31.90 -15.14 22.46
CA ASN A 302 -32.82 -14.03 22.33
C ASN A 302 -33.01 -13.63 20.85
N PRO A 303 -33.57 -14.52 20.01
CA PRO A 303 -33.55 -14.35 18.56
C PRO A 303 -34.34 -13.15 18.04
N ASP A 304 -35.36 -12.69 18.79
CA ASP A 304 -36.20 -11.55 18.44
C ASP A 304 -35.71 -10.22 19.03
N ALA A 305 -34.63 -10.22 19.79
CA ALA A 305 -34.06 -8.99 20.36
C ALA A 305 -33.60 -8.03 19.24
N THR A 306 -33.99 -6.75 19.37
CA THR A 306 -33.60 -5.68 18.45
C THR A 306 -32.48 -4.80 18.99
N GLU A 307 -32.17 -4.92 20.27
CA GLU A 307 -31.16 -4.17 21.00
C GLU A 307 -30.38 -5.09 21.93
N ALA A 308 -29.19 -4.70 22.30
CA ALA A 308 -28.33 -5.40 23.26
C ALA A 308 -27.46 -4.42 24.05
N GLU A 309 -27.21 -4.78 25.31
CA GLU A 309 -26.24 -4.09 26.18
C GLU A 309 -24.83 -4.68 25.95
N TYR A 310 -23.85 -3.83 25.68
CA TYR A 310 -22.45 -4.21 25.54
C TYR A 310 -21.53 -3.09 26.02
N GLU A 311 -20.59 -3.41 26.91
CA GLU A 311 -19.64 -2.45 27.50
C GLU A 311 -20.31 -1.18 28.04
N GLY A 312 -21.48 -1.36 28.70
CA GLY A 312 -22.23 -0.28 29.33
C GLY A 312 -22.97 0.66 28.39
N LYS A 313 -23.12 0.28 27.11
CA LYS A 313 -23.88 1.01 26.09
C LYS A 313 -24.95 0.12 25.48
N THR A 314 -26.09 0.71 25.10
CA THR A 314 -27.15 0.05 24.35
C THR A 314 -26.90 0.19 22.86
N TYR A 315 -26.91 -0.92 22.12
CA TYR A 315 -26.73 -0.99 20.68
C TYR A 315 -27.97 -1.57 20.00
N THR A 316 -28.36 -1.01 18.88
CA THR A 316 -29.31 -1.64 17.97
C THR A 316 -28.64 -2.80 17.24
N LYS A 317 -29.27 -3.97 17.18
CA LYS A 317 -28.75 -5.12 16.44
C LYS A 317 -28.72 -4.85 14.94
N VAL A 318 -27.67 -5.29 14.28
CA VAL A 318 -27.42 -5.10 12.84
C VAL A 318 -28.40 -5.95 12.03
N LYS A 319 -28.86 -5.43 10.89
CA LYS A 319 -29.70 -6.15 9.94
C LYS A 319 -28.86 -6.70 8.78
N ASN A 320 -29.34 -7.80 8.16
CA ASN A 320 -28.67 -8.35 6.97
C ASN A 320 -28.68 -7.36 5.81
N ASP A 321 -27.61 -7.40 5.01
CA ASP A 321 -27.62 -6.88 3.64
C ASP A 321 -28.48 -7.79 2.73
N ALA A 322 -29.00 -7.26 1.65
CA ALA A 322 -29.77 -8.01 0.68
C ALA A 322 -28.91 -9.03 -0.10
N GLY A 323 -29.52 -10.16 -0.46
CA GLY A 323 -28.97 -11.11 -1.42
C GLY A 323 -27.83 -12.00 -0.89
N ARG A 324 -27.67 -12.15 0.44
CA ARG A 324 -26.56 -12.92 1.01
C ARG A 324 -26.96 -14.25 1.68
N LEU A 325 -28.22 -14.48 1.98
CA LEU A 325 -28.65 -15.73 2.69
C LEU A 325 -28.38 -17.01 1.88
N HIS A 326 -28.29 -16.93 0.54
CA HIS A 326 -27.93 -18.08 -0.28
C HIS A 326 -26.54 -18.64 0.08
N ILE A 327 -25.60 -17.81 0.52
CA ILE A 327 -24.26 -18.22 0.99
C ILE A 327 -24.39 -19.16 2.19
N LEU A 328 -25.26 -18.84 3.15
CA LEU A 328 -25.50 -19.70 4.32
C LEU A 328 -26.06 -21.06 3.88
N ASN A 329 -26.99 -21.08 2.91
CA ASN A 329 -27.55 -22.34 2.37
C ASN A 329 -26.46 -23.17 1.66
N THR A 330 -25.56 -22.55 0.93
CA THR A 330 -24.41 -23.24 0.29
C THR A 330 -23.49 -23.85 1.34
N ILE A 331 -23.14 -23.09 2.38
CA ILE A 331 -22.28 -23.59 3.48
C ILE A 331 -22.99 -24.72 4.25
N ALA A 332 -24.29 -24.62 4.51
CA ALA A 332 -25.05 -25.66 5.18
C ALA A 332 -25.04 -27.00 4.40
N ASN A 333 -24.88 -26.95 3.07
CA ASN A 333 -24.79 -28.09 2.19
C ASN A 333 -23.37 -28.45 1.75
N TRP A 334 -22.34 -27.77 2.29
CA TRP A 334 -20.93 -28.03 1.96
C TRP A 334 -20.57 -29.48 2.28
N SER A 335 -19.80 -30.16 1.40
CA SER A 335 -19.34 -31.52 1.64
C SER A 335 -18.44 -31.60 2.90
N GLU A 336 -18.67 -32.61 3.73
CA GLU A 336 -17.86 -32.93 4.88
C GLU A 336 -16.80 -34.01 4.56
N ASP A 337 -16.69 -34.38 3.28
CA ASP A 337 -15.64 -35.29 2.82
C ASP A 337 -14.26 -34.62 2.88
N GLU A 338 -13.22 -35.43 2.85
CA GLU A 338 -11.86 -34.93 2.74
C GLU A 338 -11.70 -34.13 1.42
N PHE A 339 -11.02 -32.99 1.52
CA PHE A 339 -10.85 -32.08 0.40
C PHE A 339 -10.23 -32.76 -0.83
N ASP A 340 -10.92 -32.70 -1.96
CA ASP A 340 -10.44 -33.16 -3.27
C ASP A 340 -9.91 -31.99 -4.09
N GLY A 341 -8.58 -31.88 -4.13
CA GLY A 341 -7.86 -30.84 -4.88
C GLY A 341 -7.73 -31.11 -6.39
N THR A 342 -8.39 -32.14 -6.93
CA THR A 342 -8.30 -32.46 -8.37
C THR A 342 -8.89 -31.32 -9.22
N ILE A 343 -8.12 -30.85 -10.19
CA ILE A 343 -8.52 -29.83 -11.17
C ILE A 343 -8.52 -30.47 -12.55
N ASP A 344 -9.71 -30.67 -13.12
CA ASP A 344 -9.93 -31.17 -14.47
C ASP A 344 -11.25 -30.60 -15.04
N ALA A 345 -11.72 -31.12 -16.17
CA ALA A 345 -12.93 -30.63 -16.80
C ALA A 345 -14.21 -30.92 -15.98
N ASP A 346 -14.20 -31.99 -15.18
CA ASP A 346 -15.33 -32.38 -14.33
C ASP A 346 -15.26 -31.72 -12.96
N HIS A 347 -14.05 -31.30 -12.57
CA HIS A 347 -13.74 -30.65 -11.29
C HIS A 347 -12.96 -29.32 -11.51
N PRO A 348 -13.53 -28.34 -12.23
CA PRO A 348 -12.86 -27.05 -12.44
C PRO A 348 -12.73 -26.31 -11.12
N PHE A 349 -11.62 -25.60 -10.92
CA PHE A 349 -11.53 -24.56 -9.90
C PHE A 349 -11.95 -23.23 -10.52
N VAL A 350 -12.92 -22.57 -9.90
CA VAL A 350 -13.33 -21.22 -10.28
C VAL A 350 -13.30 -20.37 -9.01
N ALA A 351 -12.37 -19.43 -8.96
CA ALA A 351 -12.28 -18.49 -7.85
C ALA A 351 -13.60 -17.70 -7.73
N GLY A 352 -14.11 -17.55 -6.51
CA GLY A 352 -15.40 -16.91 -6.24
C GLY A 352 -16.63 -17.83 -6.42
N ASP A 353 -16.52 -18.97 -7.08
CA ASP A 353 -17.65 -19.90 -7.20
C ASP A 353 -17.74 -20.82 -5.98
N ILE A 354 -18.43 -20.32 -4.95
CA ILE A 354 -18.65 -21.05 -3.71
C ILE A 354 -19.40 -22.39 -3.92
N THR A 355 -20.27 -22.47 -4.92
CA THR A 355 -21.10 -23.67 -5.19
C THR A 355 -20.22 -24.80 -5.75
N LEU A 356 -19.38 -24.51 -6.73
CA LEU A 356 -18.41 -25.47 -7.27
C LEU A 356 -17.39 -25.89 -6.20
N ASN A 357 -16.94 -24.97 -5.36
CA ASN A 357 -15.95 -25.29 -4.34
C ASN A 357 -16.55 -26.07 -3.16
N ALA A 358 -17.84 -25.90 -2.86
CA ALA A 358 -18.52 -26.61 -1.77
C ALA A 358 -18.58 -28.16 -1.97
N VAL A 359 -18.51 -28.67 -3.20
CA VAL A 359 -18.52 -30.12 -3.48
C VAL A 359 -17.14 -30.76 -3.30
N ARG A 360 -16.05 -29.97 -3.22
CA ARG A 360 -14.68 -30.47 -3.05
C ARG A 360 -14.39 -31.03 -1.66
N GLY A 361 -15.27 -30.76 -0.70
CA GLY A 361 -15.03 -31.13 0.69
C GLY A 361 -14.26 -30.07 1.48
N VAL A 362 -13.60 -30.49 2.52
CA VAL A 362 -12.92 -29.59 3.49
C VAL A 362 -11.65 -30.26 4.01
N HIS A 363 -10.59 -29.50 4.22
CA HIS A 363 -9.39 -30.00 4.91
C HIS A 363 -9.73 -30.44 6.34
N ALA A 364 -9.09 -31.51 6.79
CA ALA A 364 -9.44 -32.21 8.04
C ALA A 364 -9.47 -31.27 9.26
N GLU A 365 -8.53 -30.36 9.36
CA GLU A 365 -8.41 -29.38 10.44
C GLU A 365 -9.56 -28.38 10.52
N TYR A 366 -10.27 -28.10 9.39
CA TYR A 366 -11.43 -27.21 9.31
C TYR A 366 -12.78 -27.93 9.48
N LEU A 367 -12.79 -29.28 9.54
CA LEU A 367 -14.03 -30.06 9.55
C LEU A 367 -14.89 -29.76 10.79
N ASP A 368 -14.28 -29.58 11.96
CA ASP A 368 -15.02 -29.30 13.18
C ASP A 368 -15.64 -27.89 13.16
N VAL A 369 -14.93 -26.90 12.57
CA VAL A 369 -15.46 -25.56 12.35
C VAL A 369 -16.67 -25.62 11.43
N LEU A 370 -16.59 -26.35 10.30
CA LEU A 370 -17.69 -26.52 9.36
C LEU A 370 -18.91 -27.17 10.02
N LYS A 371 -18.73 -28.24 10.79
CA LYS A 371 -19.84 -28.94 11.49
C LYS A 371 -20.53 -28.04 12.53
N THR A 372 -19.75 -27.27 13.29
CA THR A 372 -20.29 -26.31 14.24
C THR A 372 -21.09 -25.22 13.52
N LEU A 373 -20.51 -24.64 12.46
CA LEU A 373 -21.14 -23.62 11.63
C LEU A 373 -22.47 -24.09 11.00
N LYS A 374 -22.49 -25.32 10.45
CA LYS A 374 -23.73 -25.90 9.92
C LYS A 374 -24.84 -25.99 10.97
N GLY A 375 -24.46 -26.32 12.21
CA GLY A 375 -25.39 -26.32 13.35
C GLY A 375 -25.95 -24.94 13.62
N GLN A 376 -25.10 -23.92 13.69
CA GLN A 376 -25.47 -22.52 13.91
C GLN A 376 -26.35 -21.98 12.78
N ILE A 377 -26.01 -22.26 11.51
CA ILE A 377 -26.82 -21.87 10.34
C ILE A 377 -28.19 -22.51 10.41
N LYS A 378 -28.30 -23.82 10.74
CA LYS A 378 -29.57 -24.50 10.88
C LYS A 378 -30.46 -23.88 11.95
N GLU A 379 -29.91 -23.49 13.07
CA GLU A 379 -30.64 -22.82 14.16
C GLU A 379 -31.11 -21.43 13.72
N TYR A 380 -30.26 -20.63 13.08
CA TYR A 380 -30.65 -19.33 12.52
C TYR A 380 -31.75 -19.47 11.46
N MET A 381 -31.62 -20.39 10.52
CA MET A 381 -32.61 -20.58 9.46
C MET A 381 -33.94 -21.11 10.00
N ALA A 382 -33.94 -21.87 11.09
CA ALA A 382 -35.18 -22.27 11.77
C ALA A 382 -35.97 -21.07 12.33
N TRP A 383 -35.29 -20.01 12.71
CA TRP A 383 -35.91 -18.73 13.11
C TRP A 383 -36.21 -17.83 11.90
N ALA A 384 -35.33 -17.73 10.93
CA ALA A 384 -35.42 -16.80 9.80
C ALA A 384 -36.43 -17.23 8.74
N GLN A 385 -36.44 -18.53 8.32
CA GLN A 385 -37.23 -19.03 7.20
C GLN A 385 -38.77 -18.81 7.37
N PRO A 386 -39.39 -19.07 8.53
CA PRO A 386 -40.79 -18.77 8.73
C PRO A 386 -41.16 -17.28 8.56
N GLN A 387 -40.25 -16.38 8.83
CA GLN A 387 -40.40 -14.92 8.67
C GLN A 387 -40.33 -14.54 7.20
N LEU A 388 -39.38 -15.12 6.45
CA LEU A 388 -39.27 -14.96 5.00
C LEU A 388 -40.49 -15.49 4.28
N ASP A 389 -40.99 -16.70 4.68
CA ASP A 389 -42.23 -17.31 4.16
C ASP A 389 -43.45 -16.44 4.46
N ALA A 390 -43.46 -15.70 5.55
CA ALA A 390 -44.48 -14.73 5.90
C ALA A 390 -44.36 -13.39 5.15
N GLY A 391 -43.37 -13.21 4.27
CA GLY A 391 -43.16 -12.05 3.42
C GLY A 391 -42.22 -10.98 3.97
N LYS A 392 -41.50 -11.22 5.07
CA LYS A 392 -40.39 -10.33 5.45
C LYS A 392 -39.27 -10.40 4.43
N LYS A 393 -38.58 -9.29 4.23
CA LYS A 393 -37.35 -9.24 3.43
C LYS A 393 -36.17 -9.73 4.27
N GLU A 394 -35.13 -10.19 3.63
CA GLU A 394 -33.83 -10.53 4.25
C GLU A 394 -33.32 -9.36 5.12
N THR A 395 -33.43 -8.13 4.62
CA THR A 395 -33.02 -6.89 5.30
C THR A 395 -33.85 -6.52 6.53
N ASP A 396 -34.96 -7.23 6.78
CA ASP A 396 -35.75 -7.06 8.02
C ASP A 396 -35.24 -7.97 9.15
N LEU A 397 -34.43 -8.97 8.81
CA LEU A 397 -33.90 -9.94 9.77
C LEU A 397 -32.61 -9.46 10.41
N THR A 398 -32.38 -9.85 11.66
CA THR A 398 -31.11 -9.58 12.36
C THR A 398 -29.99 -10.39 11.71
N LEU A 399 -28.83 -9.74 11.54
CA LEU A 399 -27.64 -10.30 10.90
C LEU A 399 -27.19 -11.59 11.58
N PHE A 400 -27.02 -12.66 10.80
CA PHE A 400 -26.27 -13.83 11.25
C PHE A 400 -24.78 -13.60 11.05
N SER A 401 -23.99 -13.74 12.09
CA SER A 401 -22.54 -13.76 11.98
C SER A 401 -21.94 -14.41 13.21
N THR A 402 -21.02 -15.35 13.02
CA THR A 402 -20.33 -16.05 14.13
C THR A 402 -18.83 -16.10 13.85
N PRO A 403 -17.99 -16.34 14.86
CA PRO A 403 -16.56 -16.59 14.65
C PRO A 403 -16.33 -17.76 13.68
N GLU A 404 -17.10 -18.84 13.76
CA GLU A 404 -16.97 -19.99 12.88
C GLU A 404 -17.27 -19.65 11.43
N LEU A 405 -18.24 -18.77 11.16
CA LEU A 405 -18.47 -18.25 9.81
C LEU A 405 -17.29 -17.44 9.31
N HIS A 406 -16.70 -16.62 10.16
CA HIS A 406 -15.53 -15.83 9.79
C HIS A 406 -14.30 -16.71 9.51
N ILE A 407 -14.02 -17.68 10.40
CA ILE A 407 -12.94 -18.65 10.22
C ILE A 407 -13.12 -19.44 8.92
N PHE A 408 -14.34 -19.97 8.70
CA PHE A 408 -14.62 -20.77 7.52
C PHE A 408 -14.56 -19.97 6.22
N GLN A 409 -15.00 -18.72 6.23
CA GLN A 409 -14.88 -17.81 5.09
C GLN A 409 -13.43 -17.41 4.81
N THR A 410 -12.61 -17.19 5.82
CA THR A 410 -11.17 -16.96 5.65
C THR A 410 -10.50 -18.17 5.01
N TYR A 411 -10.88 -19.39 5.40
CA TYR A 411 -10.39 -20.62 4.81
C TYR A 411 -10.77 -20.72 3.32
N TYR A 412 -12.06 -20.79 2.97
CA TYR A 412 -12.43 -21.03 1.58
C TYR A 412 -12.20 -19.81 0.68
N GLY A 413 -12.30 -18.62 1.22
CA GLY A 413 -11.99 -17.38 0.51
C GLY A 413 -10.50 -17.22 0.22
N GLY A 414 -9.64 -17.83 1.03
CA GLY A 414 -8.19 -17.88 0.82
C GLY A 414 -7.68 -19.10 0.06
N LEU A 415 -8.48 -20.16 -0.03
CA LEU A 415 -8.09 -21.42 -0.68
C LEU A 415 -7.90 -21.25 -2.18
N ARG A 416 -6.66 -21.43 -2.65
CA ARG A 416 -6.28 -21.30 -4.06
C ARG A 416 -5.28 -22.38 -4.46
N PRO A 417 -5.37 -22.91 -5.68
CA PRO A 417 -4.26 -23.66 -6.26
C PRO A 417 -3.13 -22.69 -6.65
N ASN A 418 -1.89 -23.14 -6.59
CA ASN A 418 -0.78 -22.37 -7.13
C ASN A 418 -0.87 -22.28 -8.69
N LYS A 419 0.04 -21.54 -9.30
CA LYS A 419 0.03 -21.20 -10.73
C LYS A 419 -0.06 -22.41 -11.66
N ASP A 420 0.58 -23.54 -11.32
CA ASP A 420 0.53 -24.78 -12.10
C ASP A 420 -0.53 -25.80 -11.61
N GLY A 421 -1.25 -25.47 -10.56
CA GLY A 421 -2.30 -26.32 -9.98
C GLY A 421 -1.78 -27.55 -9.21
N SER A 422 -0.49 -27.62 -8.90
CA SER A 422 0.14 -28.75 -8.23
C SER A 422 0.02 -28.71 -6.70
N VAL A 423 -0.14 -27.52 -6.13
CA VAL A 423 -0.20 -27.28 -4.68
C VAL A 423 -1.42 -26.41 -4.36
N TRP A 424 -2.11 -26.73 -3.27
CA TRP A 424 -3.17 -25.89 -2.73
C TRP A 424 -2.68 -25.15 -1.50
N ILE A 425 -2.91 -23.85 -1.48
CA ILE A 425 -2.62 -22.98 -0.34
C ILE A 425 -3.92 -22.66 0.39
N TYR A 426 -3.89 -22.78 1.70
CA TYR A 426 -4.97 -22.40 2.62
C TYR A 426 -4.39 -21.93 3.94
N SER A 427 -5.17 -21.19 4.71
CA SER A 427 -4.74 -20.55 5.94
C SER A 427 -4.45 -21.56 7.06
N ASP A 428 -3.50 -21.26 7.94
CA ASP A 428 -3.32 -21.98 9.19
C ASP A 428 -4.51 -21.74 10.13
N ILE A 429 -5.22 -22.80 10.46
CA ILE A 429 -6.45 -22.70 11.27
C ILE A 429 -6.22 -22.10 12.65
N GLU A 430 -5.09 -22.34 13.28
CA GLU A 430 -4.82 -21.85 14.65
C GLU A 430 -4.53 -20.32 14.60
N LYS A 431 -3.81 -19.84 13.60
CA LYS A 431 -3.62 -18.42 13.34
C LYS A 431 -4.95 -17.71 12.98
N VAL A 432 -5.78 -18.36 12.16
CA VAL A 432 -7.09 -17.80 11.83
C VAL A 432 -8.00 -17.73 13.05
N LYS A 433 -8.01 -18.76 13.90
CA LYS A 433 -8.77 -18.76 15.17
C LYS A 433 -8.27 -17.67 16.11
N GLU A 434 -6.95 -17.48 16.18
CA GLU A 434 -6.34 -16.47 17.03
C GLU A 434 -6.87 -15.08 16.66
N PHE A 435 -6.69 -14.62 15.41
CA PHE A 435 -7.10 -13.26 15.06
C PHE A 435 -8.62 -13.08 15.04
N VAL A 436 -9.39 -14.08 14.62
CA VAL A 436 -10.86 -14.00 14.61
C VAL A 436 -11.43 -13.90 16.01
N ASN A 437 -10.97 -14.74 16.93
CA ASN A 437 -11.43 -14.71 18.32
C ASN A 437 -10.90 -13.47 19.05
N GLY A 438 -9.62 -13.14 18.88
CA GLY A 438 -9.01 -11.93 19.45
C GLY A 438 -9.63 -10.64 18.95
N GLY A 439 -10.27 -10.67 17.77
CA GLY A 439 -11.03 -9.55 17.22
C GLY A 439 -12.16 -9.07 18.13
N GLN A 440 -12.77 -9.96 18.94
CA GLN A 440 -13.81 -9.57 19.91
C GLN A 440 -13.31 -8.59 20.97
N ASP A 441 -12.01 -8.60 21.25
CA ASP A 441 -11.39 -7.74 22.27
C ASP A 441 -10.95 -6.37 21.69
N ILE A 442 -10.98 -6.17 20.39
CA ILE A 442 -10.52 -4.90 19.76
C ILE A 442 -11.30 -3.72 20.30
N TYR A 443 -12.64 -3.80 20.29
CA TYR A 443 -13.50 -2.72 20.78
C TYR A 443 -13.21 -2.36 22.26
N PRO A 444 -13.30 -3.28 23.23
CA PRO A 444 -13.07 -2.92 24.64
C PRO A 444 -11.63 -2.45 24.87
N TRP A 445 -10.64 -3.07 24.24
CA TRP A 445 -9.23 -2.74 24.45
C TRP A 445 -8.85 -1.36 23.91
N LEU A 446 -9.26 -1.02 22.68
CA LEU A 446 -8.96 0.30 22.08
C LEU A 446 -9.79 1.41 22.72
N THR A 447 -11.09 1.15 23.03
CA THR A 447 -11.94 2.17 23.67
C THR A 447 -11.51 2.51 25.09
N ALA A 448 -10.95 1.54 25.82
CA ALA A 448 -10.36 1.78 27.14
C ALA A 448 -9.16 2.76 27.08
N GLN A 449 -8.49 2.86 25.94
CA GLN A 449 -7.39 3.78 25.69
C GLN A 449 -7.85 5.15 25.19
N GLY A 450 -9.08 5.29 24.70
CA GLY A 450 -9.64 6.53 24.20
C GLY A 450 -10.12 6.51 22.74
N ALA A 451 -10.06 5.37 22.05
CA ALA A 451 -10.59 5.24 20.68
C ALA A 451 -12.14 5.30 20.69
N ASP A 452 -12.72 5.89 19.64
CA ASP A 452 -14.16 5.89 19.37
C ASP A 452 -14.47 4.97 18.18
N ILE A 453 -15.17 3.88 18.48
CA ILE A 453 -15.50 2.82 17.53
C ILE A 453 -17.02 2.61 17.51
N ASP A 454 -17.59 2.43 16.33
CA ASP A 454 -19.02 2.14 16.17
C ASP A 454 -19.22 0.70 15.69
N ILE A 455 -19.67 -0.16 16.58
CA ILE A 455 -19.96 -1.57 16.30
C ILE A 455 -21.41 -1.83 15.85
N SER A 456 -22.25 -0.78 15.80
CA SER A 456 -23.69 -0.92 15.46
C SER A 456 -23.96 -0.90 13.95
N ARG A 457 -22.95 -0.73 13.13
CA ARG A 457 -23.05 -0.54 11.68
C ARG A 457 -22.08 -1.42 10.93
N ALA A 458 -22.21 -2.73 11.10
CA ALA A 458 -21.43 -3.66 10.26
C ALA A 458 -21.85 -3.50 8.79
N PHE A 459 -20.86 -3.49 7.88
CA PHE A 459 -21.05 -3.30 6.44
C PHE A 459 -20.14 -4.26 5.65
N THR A 460 -20.21 -4.21 4.32
CA THR A 460 -19.34 -4.94 3.38
C THR A 460 -18.44 -4.01 2.60
N LEU A 461 -17.22 -4.45 2.34
CA LEU A 461 -16.27 -3.82 1.42
C LEU A 461 -15.90 -4.79 0.30
N ILE A 462 -15.26 -4.27 -0.74
CA ILE A 462 -14.73 -5.08 -1.84
C ILE A 462 -13.84 -6.22 -1.34
N GLY A 463 -14.11 -7.45 -1.79
CA GLY A 463 -13.42 -8.66 -1.36
C GLY A 463 -13.77 -9.12 0.06
N CYS A 464 -14.84 -8.60 0.66
CA CYS A 464 -15.42 -9.10 1.91
C CYS A 464 -16.58 -10.03 1.59
N LEU A 465 -16.52 -11.26 2.06
CA LEU A 465 -17.55 -12.28 1.75
C LEU A 465 -18.82 -12.15 2.62
N TRP A 466 -18.77 -11.31 3.67
CA TRP A 466 -19.88 -11.17 4.61
C TRP A 466 -19.89 -9.80 5.28
N GLN A 467 -21.07 -9.38 5.72
CA GLN A 467 -21.31 -8.13 6.45
C GLN A 467 -20.76 -8.21 7.88
N ARG A 468 -19.48 -7.80 8.09
CA ARG A 468 -18.85 -7.75 9.41
C ARG A 468 -17.76 -6.70 9.54
N GLU A 469 -17.65 -5.82 8.56
CA GLU A 469 -16.73 -4.69 8.61
C GLU A 469 -17.20 -3.66 9.64
N ASN A 470 -16.28 -3.20 10.46
CA ASN A 470 -16.50 -2.11 11.40
C ASN A 470 -15.56 -0.94 11.07
N SER A 471 -15.98 0.27 11.41
CA SER A 471 -15.17 1.46 11.22
C SER A 471 -14.86 2.13 12.56
N VAL A 472 -13.72 2.81 12.59
CA VAL A 472 -13.35 3.70 13.69
C VAL A 472 -13.73 5.13 13.34
N LYS A 473 -14.21 5.90 14.34
CA LYS A 473 -14.52 7.32 14.17
C LYS A 473 -13.31 8.20 14.47
N GLY A 474 -12.45 7.75 15.36
CA GLY A 474 -11.27 8.48 15.81
C GLY A 474 -10.87 8.10 17.22
N GLY A 475 -10.19 9.01 17.90
CA GLY A 475 -9.79 8.84 19.28
C GLY A 475 -9.53 10.16 19.99
N THR A 476 -9.58 10.16 21.31
CA THR A 476 -9.36 11.34 22.14
C THR A 476 -8.00 11.27 22.82
N VAL A 477 -7.16 12.26 22.59
CA VAL A 477 -5.84 12.43 23.21
C VAL A 477 -5.80 13.80 23.88
N ASP A 478 -5.51 13.85 25.16
CA ASP A 478 -5.44 15.09 25.96
C ASP A 478 -6.67 16.01 25.87
N GLY A 479 -7.85 15.41 25.60
CA GLY A 479 -9.12 16.13 25.48
C GLY A 479 -9.42 16.63 24.06
N GLU A 480 -8.53 16.42 23.09
CA GLU A 480 -8.73 16.70 21.69
C GLU A 480 -9.18 15.43 20.96
N PHE A 481 -10.23 15.54 20.15
CA PHE A 481 -10.70 14.44 19.30
C PHE A 481 -9.98 14.47 17.95
N LEU A 482 -9.28 13.40 17.65
CA LEU A 482 -8.58 13.17 16.39
C LEU A 482 -9.35 12.17 15.55
N GLU A 483 -9.70 12.55 14.33
CA GLU A 483 -10.61 11.80 13.49
C GLU A 483 -10.00 10.53 12.88
N SER A 484 -10.87 9.61 12.51
CA SER A 484 -10.62 8.41 11.71
C SER A 484 -9.54 7.48 12.31
N LYS A 485 -8.94 6.67 11.45
CA LYS A 485 -7.88 5.72 11.81
C LYS A 485 -6.64 6.37 12.42
N TRP A 486 -6.34 7.64 12.08
CA TRP A 486 -5.24 8.35 12.72
C TRP A 486 -5.46 8.45 14.23
N GLY A 487 -6.62 8.94 14.65
CA GLY A 487 -6.96 9.04 16.07
C GLY A 487 -6.98 7.69 16.77
N ALA A 488 -7.64 6.69 16.16
CA ALA A 488 -7.90 5.41 16.81
C ALA A 488 -6.69 4.46 16.85
N TYR A 489 -5.94 4.37 15.73
CA TYR A 489 -4.88 3.35 15.58
C TYR A 489 -3.47 3.89 15.81
N PHE A 490 -3.28 5.21 15.83
CA PHE A 490 -1.96 5.81 15.94
C PHE A 490 -1.83 6.79 17.10
N ALA A 491 -2.61 7.86 17.12
CA ALA A 491 -2.51 8.87 18.15
C ALA A 491 -2.82 8.35 19.57
N VAL A 492 -3.88 7.55 19.70
CA VAL A 492 -4.26 6.93 21.00
C VAL A 492 -3.20 5.92 21.46
N PRO A 493 -2.74 4.94 20.67
CA PRO A 493 -1.65 4.07 21.07
C PRO A 493 -0.33 4.82 21.35
N ALA A 494 0.06 5.80 20.53
CA ALA A 494 1.25 6.60 20.77
C ALA A 494 1.19 7.33 22.13
N ASN A 495 0.04 7.91 22.46
CA ASN A 495 -0.20 8.53 23.76
C ASN A 495 -0.12 7.50 24.91
N THR A 496 -0.65 6.30 24.72
CA THR A 496 -0.55 5.22 25.70
C THR A 496 0.90 4.84 25.96
N ILE A 497 1.69 4.65 24.87
CA ILE A 497 3.11 4.30 24.94
C ILE A 497 3.90 5.38 25.67
N THR A 498 3.82 6.62 25.20
CA THR A 498 4.67 7.72 25.70
C THR A 498 4.30 8.15 27.12
N LYS A 499 3.05 8.00 27.54
CA LYS A 499 2.63 8.30 28.93
C LYS A 499 2.87 7.18 29.91
N ALA A 500 3.05 5.96 29.49
CA ALA A 500 3.27 4.84 30.39
C ALA A 500 4.64 4.92 31.09
N ASN A 501 5.68 5.40 30.40
CA ASN A 501 7.02 5.51 30.93
C ASN A 501 7.80 6.57 30.14
N ASP A 502 8.54 7.45 30.82
CA ASP A 502 9.39 8.48 30.20
C ASP A 502 10.56 7.89 29.36
N ALA A 503 10.88 6.60 29.56
CA ALA A 503 11.91 5.89 28.77
C ALA A 503 11.35 5.30 27.47
N ASN A 504 10.04 5.35 27.26
CA ASN A 504 9.43 4.87 26.02
C ASN A 504 9.64 5.87 24.90
N GLU A 505 10.02 5.38 23.73
CA GLU A 505 10.38 6.23 22.59
C GLU A 505 9.80 5.66 21.29
N ILE A 506 9.39 6.55 20.41
CA ILE A 506 9.06 6.26 18.99
C ILE A 506 10.02 7.09 18.16
N MET A 507 11.00 6.42 17.54
CA MET A 507 12.01 7.05 16.68
C MET A 507 11.56 6.95 15.23
N THR A 508 11.08 8.04 14.65
CA THR A 508 10.83 8.15 13.21
C THR A 508 12.10 8.49 12.44
N ARG A 509 12.07 8.37 11.11
CA ARG A 509 13.21 8.59 10.21
C ARG A 509 14.44 7.76 10.64
N THR A 510 14.18 6.53 11.11
CA THR A 510 15.19 5.61 11.65
C THR A 510 15.00 4.24 11.02
N THR A 511 15.88 3.87 10.10
CA THR A 511 15.81 2.62 9.32
C THR A 511 16.61 1.54 10.00
N ALA A 512 15.96 0.47 10.44
CA ALA A 512 16.62 -0.73 10.95
C ALA A 512 17.23 -1.53 9.79
N TYR A 513 18.43 -2.08 9.99
CA TYR A 513 19.13 -2.80 8.95
C TYR A 513 19.81 -4.11 9.39
N GLU A 514 19.91 -4.37 10.70
CA GLU A 514 20.57 -5.57 11.22
C GLU A 514 19.98 -5.99 12.58
N LEU A 515 19.71 -7.28 12.76
CA LEU A 515 19.40 -7.87 14.08
C LEU A 515 20.69 -8.20 14.82
N ILE A 516 20.78 -7.84 16.09
CA ILE A 516 21.91 -8.18 16.94
C ILE A 516 21.66 -9.57 17.53
N GLU A 517 22.53 -10.54 17.18
CA GLU A 517 22.49 -11.90 17.71
C GLU A 517 23.68 -12.14 18.64
N GLU A 518 23.43 -12.66 19.83
CA GLU A 518 24.44 -13.07 20.82
C GLU A 518 24.10 -14.48 21.34
N ASP A 519 25.03 -15.39 21.19
CA ASP A 519 24.91 -16.78 21.68
C ASP A 519 23.62 -17.51 21.18
N GLY A 520 23.17 -17.24 19.96
CA GLY A 520 21.96 -17.85 19.38
C GLY A 520 20.64 -17.22 19.87
N LYS A 521 20.71 -16.03 20.42
CA LYS A 521 19.55 -15.23 20.83
C LYS A 521 19.60 -13.86 20.17
N VAL A 522 18.48 -13.40 19.63
CA VAL A 522 18.32 -12.01 19.17
C VAL A 522 18.20 -11.10 20.40
N THR A 523 19.12 -10.15 20.54
CA THR A 523 19.25 -9.28 21.71
C THR A 523 19.11 -7.80 21.39
N GLY A 524 18.84 -7.45 20.13
CA GLY A 524 18.68 -6.04 19.75
C GLY A 524 18.63 -5.81 18.25
N VAL A 525 18.70 -4.54 17.87
CA VAL A 525 18.59 -4.05 16.49
C VAL A 525 19.61 -2.94 16.28
N LYS A 526 20.26 -2.92 15.11
CA LYS A 526 20.99 -1.75 14.62
C LYS A 526 20.14 -1.00 13.59
N ALA A 527 20.18 0.30 13.68
CA ALA A 527 19.47 1.19 12.81
C ALA A 527 20.28 2.43 12.49
N LYS A 528 19.83 3.19 11.49
CA LYS A 528 20.45 4.45 11.09
C LYS A 528 19.37 5.52 10.96
N LYS A 529 19.61 6.68 11.56
CA LYS A 529 18.78 7.87 11.38
C LYS A 529 19.04 8.50 10.01
N PHE A 530 18.10 9.32 9.56
CA PHE A 530 18.17 10.05 8.28
C PHE A 530 19.45 10.88 8.09
N ASP A 531 20.07 11.35 9.17
CA ASP A 531 21.31 12.12 9.16
C ASP A 531 22.58 11.23 9.17
N GLY A 532 22.42 9.91 9.14
CA GLY A 532 23.50 8.93 9.19
C GLY A 532 23.92 8.53 10.61
N THR A 533 23.27 9.06 11.64
CA THR A 533 23.56 8.69 13.04
C THR A 533 23.21 7.22 13.29
N GLU A 534 24.19 6.44 13.74
CA GLU A 534 24.00 5.03 14.09
C GLU A 534 23.16 4.89 15.37
N VAL A 535 22.26 3.92 15.40
CA VAL A 535 21.44 3.54 16.56
C VAL A 535 21.71 2.08 16.89
N VAL A 536 22.07 1.79 18.14
CA VAL A 536 22.22 0.43 18.68
C VAL A 536 21.23 0.23 19.81
N ALA A 537 20.16 -0.49 19.53
CA ALA A 537 19.09 -0.73 20.48
C ALA A 537 19.16 -2.16 21.04
N HIS A 538 19.45 -2.29 22.34
CA HIS A 538 19.45 -3.57 23.04
C HIS A 538 18.07 -3.87 23.61
N ALA A 539 17.60 -5.12 23.45
CA ALA A 539 16.33 -5.61 23.97
C ALA A 539 16.57 -6.60 25.13
N ASN A 540 16.12 -6.24 26.32
CA ASN A 540 16.23 -7.14 27.48
C ASN A 540 15.39 -8.40 27.34
N LYS A 541 14.19 -8.27 26.75
CA LYS A 541 13.18 -9.33 26.67
C LYS A 541 12.98 -9.86 25.26
N GLY A 542 12.89 -9.01 24.25
CA GLY A 542 12.70 -9.45 22.88
C GLY A 542 12.60 -8.31 21.87
N VAL A 543 12.78 -8.69 20.60
CA VAL A 543 12.59 -7.86 19.41
C VAL A 543 11.33 -8.31 18.69
N ILE A 544 10.44 -7.37 18.33
CA ILE A 544 9.24 -7.63 17.52
C ILE A 544 9.42 -6.99 16.16
N LEU A 545 9.40 -7.80 15.09
CA LEU A 545 9.35 -7.31 13.72
C LEU A 545 7.88 -7.04 13.32
N ALA A 546 7.58 -5.79 12.96
CA ALA A 546 6.27 -5.32 12.51
C ALA A 546 6.41 -4.45 11.25
N THR A 547 7.35 -4.83 10.38
CA THR A 547 7.85 -4.07 9.24
C THR A 547 6.94 -4.09 8.01
N GLY A 548 5.83 -4.83 8.05
CA GLY A 548 4.97 -5.04 6.90
C GLY A 548 5.56 -6.00 5.87
N GLY A 549 4.91 -6.08 4.71
CA GLY A 549 5.30 -6.98 3.62
C GLY A 549 6.30 -6.37 2.63
N TYR A 550 6.25 -6.88 1.38
CA TYR A 550 7.15 -6.44 0.30
C TYR A 550 6.38 -6.00 -0.96
N GLY A 551 5.12 -5.59 -0.81
CA GLY A 551 4.23 -5.27 -1.95
C GLY A 551 4.64 -4.05 -2.78
N ALA A 552 5.56 -3.20 -2.29
CA ALA A 552 6.16 -2.10 -3.06
C ALA A 552 7.44 -2.53 -3.81
N ASN A 553 8.02 -3.66 -3.47
CA ASN A 553 9.17 -4.24 -4.16
C ASN A 553 8.69 -5.10 -5.34
N ILE A 554 8.41 -4.47 -6.48
CA ILE A 554 7.88 -5.16 -7.65
C ILE A 554 8.81 -6.26 -8.15
N ALA A 555 10.11 -6.08 -8.06
CA ALA A 555 11.09 -7.10 -8.45
C ALA A 555 10.98 -8.35 -7.56
N LYS A 556 10.84 -8.19 -6.24
CA LYS A 556 10.62 -9.30 -5.30
C LYS A 556 9.27 -9.99 -5.54
N VAL A 557 8.22 -9.21 -5.83
CA VAL A 557 6.90 -9.75 -6.19
C VAL A 557 6.97 -10.58 -7.48
N GLN A 558 7.73 -10.13 -8.50
CA GLN A 558 7.95 -10.88 -9.74
C GLN A 558 8.79 -12.14 -9.50
N GLU A 559 9.90 -12.02 -8.77
CA GLU A 559 10.80 -13.13 -8.48
C GLU A 559 10.11 -14.29 -7.75
N THR A 560 9.25 -13.95 -6.78
CA THR A 560 8.59 -14.96 -5.94
C THR A 560 7.25 -15.46 -6.50
N ASN A 561 6.68 -14.82 -7.53
CA ASN A 561 5.33 -15.07 -8.05
C ASN A 561 5.02 -16.55 -8.34
N ASP A 562 4.04 -17.11 -7.62
CA ASP A 562 3.55 -18.48 -7.81
C ASP A 562 2.01 -18.55 -8.02
N TYR A 563 1.37 -17.42 -8.39
CA TYR A 563 -0.07 -17.36 -8.59
C TYR A 563 -0.49 -16.69 -9.90
N TRP A 564 0.02 -15.48 -10.15
CA TRP A 564 -0.39 -14.67 -11.30
C TRP A 564 0.34 -15.11 -12.58
N ASP A 565 -0.28 -14.87 -13.73
CA ASP A 565 0.46 -14.90 -14.99
C ASP A 565 1.56 -13.83 -14.96
N ASP A 566 2.77 -14.18 -15.39
CA ASP A 566 3.92 -13.28 -15.31
C ASP A 566 3.71 -11.98 -16.11
N SER A 567 2.91 -12.04 -17.18
CA SER A 567 2.58 -10.86 -17.99
C SER A 567 1.68 -9.85 -17.26
N PHE A 568 1.01 -10.25 -16.17
CA PHE A 568 0.17 -9.37 -15.37
C PHE A 568 0.98 -8.51 -14.41
N ILE A 569 2.11 -9.03 -13.94
CA ILE A 569 3.02 -8.33 -13.02
C ILE A 569 4.14 -7.69 -13.83
N ALA A 570 3.83 -6.68 -14.64
CA ALA A 570 4.82 -5.94 -15.39
C ALA A 570 5.56 -4.92 -14.49
N ASP A 571 6.76 -4.49 -14.92
CA ASP A 571 7.61 -3.55 -14.16
C ASP A 571 6.92 -2.22 -13.80
N ASN A 572 5.95 -1.83 -14.59
CA ASN A 572 5.19 -0.60 -14.42
C ASN A 572 3.82 -0.80 -13.74
N ILE A 573 3.55 -1.97 -13.17
CA ILE A 573 2.33 -2.20 -12.40
C ILE A 573 2.26 -1.20 -11.23
N GLY A 574 1.05 -0.73 -10.94
CA GLY A 574 0.82 0.14 -9.79
C GLY A 574 0.99 -0.60 -8.45
N THR A 575 1.20 0.14 -7.38
CA THR A 575 1.15 -0.39 -6.02
C THR A 575 0.31 0.51 -5.12
N THR A 576 -0.48 -0.08 -4.23
CA THR A 576 -1.19 0.65 -3.17
C THR A 576 -0.32 0.82 -1.92
N ASN A 577 0.86 0.20 -1.90
CA ASN A 577 1.76 0.21 -0.76
C ASN A 577 2.55 1.52 -0.67
N ARG A 578 2.93 1.89 0.54
CA ARG A 578 3.98 2.88 0.74
C ARG A 578 5.31 2.34 0.21
N SER A 579 6.15 3.22 -0.31
CA SER A 579 7.45 2.86 -0.89
C SER A 579 8.40 2.14 0.09
N SER A 580 8.18 2.29 1.37
CA SER A 580 8.91 1.62 2.44
C SER A 580 8.65 0.11 2.57
N LEU A 581 7.63 -0.45 1.92
CA LEU A 581 7.29 -1.87 2.03
C LEU A 581 8.16 -2.72 1.07
N GLN A 582 9.45 -2.86 1.42
CA GLN A 582 10.46 -3.53 0.59
C GLN A 582 10.76 -4.98 1.03
N GLY A 583 10.33 -5.39 2.23
CA GLY A 583 10.59 -6.71 2.80
C GLY A 583 11.85 -6.79 3.64
N ASP A 584 12.35 -5.64 4.13
CA ASP A 584 13.61 -5.56 4.86
C ASP A 584 13.59 -6.36 6.17
N GLY A 585 12.46 -6.34 6.90
CA GLY A 585 12.32 -7.14 8.12
C GLY A 585 12.37 -8.65 7.86
N ILE A 586 11.84 -9.10 6.71
CA ILE A 586 11.97 -10.51 6.28
C ILE A 586 13.45 -10.82 6.03
N THR A 587 14.13 -9.97 5.27
CA THR A 587 15.55 -10.14 4.93
C THR A 587 16.42 -10.17 6.20
N MET A 588 16.23 -9.23 7.14
CA MET A 588 16.98 -9.25 8.42
C MET A 588 16.74 -10.52 9.23
N ALA A 589 15.52 -11.05 9.22
CA ALA A 589 15.21 -12.28 9.94
C ALA A 589 15.80 -13.52 9.26
N GLU A 590 15.82 -13.58 7.92
CA GLU A 590 16.48 -14.65 7.17
C GLU A 590 18.00 -14.70 7.44
N GLU A 591 18.65 -13.57 7.69
CA GLU A 591 20.07 -13.50 8.06
C GLU A 591 20.36 -14.17 9.40
N VAL A 592 19.42 -14.21 10.33
CA VAL A 592 19.51 -14.95 11.61
C VAL A 592 18.86 -16.32 11.55
N GLY A 593 18.51 -16.81 10.35
CA GLY A 593 18.06 -18.18 10.08
C GLY A 593 16.56 -18.40 10.09
N ALA A 594 15.74 -17.35 10.06
CA ALA A 594 14.29 -17.47 9.97
C ALA A 594 13.84 -18.21 8.69
N ASP A 595 12.73 -18.93 8.81
CA ASP A 595 12.03 -19.56 7.69
C ASP A 595 10.93 -18.62 7.15
N THR A 596 10.61 -18.77 5.88
CA THR A 596 9.57 -18.03 5.19
C THR A 596 8.62 -18.96 4.46
N ASP A 597 7.34 -18.59 4.38
CA ASP A 597 6.32 -19.34 3.66
C ASP A 597 5.40 -18.40 2.89
N GLY A 598 4.78 -18.92 1.82
CA GLY A 598 3.78 -18.20 1.03
C GLY A 598 4.30 -16.99 0.25
N MET A 599 5.60 -16.85 0.04
CA MET A 599 6.22 -15.69 -0.61
C MET A 599 5.73 -15.45 -2.05
N GLY A 600 5.21 -16.47 -2.72
CA GLY A 600 4.67 -16.36 -4.09
C GLY A 600 3.27 -15.73 -4.20
N TRP A 601 2.66 -15.35 -3.10
CA TRP A 601 1.25 -14.97 -3.04
C TRP A 601 1.07 -13.48 -2.73
N THR A 602 0.82 -12.70 -3.78
CA THR A 602 0.54 -11.27 -3.68
C THR A 602 -0.89 -10.98 -4.09
N GLN A 603 -1.64 -10.32 -3.21
CA GLN A 603 -2.97 -9.84 -3.54
C GLN A 603 -2.87 -8.61 -4.44
N MET A 604 -3.69 -8.56 -5.49
CA MET A 604 -3.91 -7.36 -6.27
C MET A 604 -5.11 -6.59 -5.74
N MET A 605 -5.04 -5.27 -5.76
CA MET A 605 -6.18 -4.38 -5.55
C MET A 605 -6.71 -3.94 -6.92
N PRO A 606 -7.93 -4.34 -7.30
CA PRO A 606 -8.46 -3.98 -8.62
C PRO A 606 -8.71 -2.47 -8.78
N LEU A 607 -8.82 -1.72 -7.67
CA LEU A 607 -9.19 -0.32 -7.63
C LEU A 607 -7.97 0.61 -7.50
N GLY A 608 -6.91 0.40 -8.27
CA GLY A 608 -5.76 1.31 -8.32
C GLY A 608 -5.98 2.46 -9.31
N TRP A 609 -5.62 3.70 -8.92
CA TRP A 609 -5.53 4.81 -9.87
C TRP A 609 -4.41 4.55 -10.89
N VAL A 610 -4.71 4.78 -12.17
CA VAL A 610 -3.78 4.48 -13.27
C VAL A 610 -2.46 5.24 -13.18
N ASP A 611 -2.48 6.48 -12.68
CA ASP A 611 -1.30 7.36 -12.65
C ASP A 611 -0.31 7.02 -11.51
N ASN A 612 -0.79 6.50 -10.38
CA ASN A 612 0.05 6.28 -9.20
C ASN A 612 -0.19 4.97 -8.42
N GLY A 613 -1.15 4.14 -8.85
CA GLY A 613 -1.45 2.86 -8.20
C GLY A 613 -2.25 2.95 -6.89
N ASN A 614 -2.49 4.14 -6.36
CA ASN A 614 -3.19 4.35 -5.09
C ASN A 614 -4.61 3.81 -5.12
N LEU A 615 -5.09 3.36 -3.95
CA LEU A 615 -6.46 2.90 -3.78
C LEU A 615 -7.48 4.00 -4.12
N ALA A 616 -8.26 3.76 -5.15
CA ALA A 616 -9.38 4.64 -5.53
C ALA A 616 -10.61 4.50 -4.63
N GLY A 617 -10.71 3.41 -3.88
CA GLY A 617 -11.86 3.10 -3.03
C GLY A 617 -13.13 2.77 -3.82
N GLY A 618 -14.13 2.25 -3.14
CA GLY A 618 -15.44 1.94 -3.71
C GLY A 618 -15.98 0.58 -3.28
N ALA A 619 -17.22 0.31 -3.67
CA ALA A 619 -17.88 -0.97 -3.50
C ALA A 619 -18.49 -1.42 -4.83
N GLY A 620 -18.23 -2.67 -5.22
CA GLY A 620 -18.69 -3.24 -6.48
C GLY A 620 -20.21 -3.25 -6.65
N GLU A 621 -20.97 -3.24 -5.55
CA GLU A 621 -22.44 -3.22 -5.58
C GLU A 621 -23.04 -1.99 -6.28
N ASN A 622 -22.31 -0.88 -6.34
CA ASN A 622 -22.79 0.42 -6.85
C ASN A 622 -22.31 0.74 -8.26
N VAL A 623 -21.55 -0.13 -8.89
CA VAL A 623 -20.84 0.18 -10.14
C VAL A 623 -20.87 -1.00 -11.10
N ILE A 624 -20.54 -0.80 -12.36
CA ILE A 624 -20.23 -1.84 -13.34
C ILE A 624 -18.83 -1.62 -13.92
N TYR A 625 -18.15 -2.72 -14.27
CA TYR A 625 -16.86 -2.69 -14.95
C TYR A 625 -17.04 -3.09 -16.41
N ILE A 626 -16.61 -2.22 -17.32
CA ILE A 626 -16.72 -2.46 -18.75
C ILE A 626 -15.33 -2.61 -19.41
N ASN A 627 -15.29 -3.54 -20.34
CA ASN A 627 -14.18 -3.71 -21.27
C ASN A 627 -14.18 -2.52 -22.25
N ALA A 628 -13.08 -1.75 -22.28
CA ALA A 628 -12.97 -0.55 -23.09
C ALA A 628 -13.03 -0.78 -24.61
N ALA A 629 -12.76 -2.02 -25.07
CA ALA A 629 -12.83 -2.36 -26.50
C ALA A 629 -14.23 -2.82 -26.95
N THR A 630 -15.05 -3.36 -26.02
CA THR A 630 -16.34 -3.96 -26.39
C THR A 630 -17.56 -3.23 -25.82
N GLY A 631 -17.36 -2.37 -24.83
CA GLY A 631 -18.44 -1.69 -24.09
C GLY A 631 -19.31 -2.64 -23.22
N LYS A 632 -18.86 -3.87 -22.98
CA LYS A 632 -19.62 -4.88 -22.24
C LYS A 632 -19.03 -5.14 -20.86
N ARG A 633 -19.89 -5.49 -19.92
CA ARG A 633 -19.49 -6.05 -18.63
C ARG A 633 -18.74 -7.37 -18.82
N TYR A 634 -17.76 -7.64 -17.97
CA TYR A 634 -16.91 -8.83 -18.08
C TYR A 634 -16.75 -9.63 -16.78
N VAL A 635 -17.21 -9.10 -15.65
CA VAL A 635 -17.02 -9.73 -14.33
C VAL A 635 -18.18 -9.38 -13.40
N ASP A 636 -18.43 -10.21 -12.37
CA ASP A 636 -19.24 -9.82 -11.21
C ASP A 636 -18.43 -8.85 -10.35
N GLU A 637 -18.83 -7.60 -10.31
CA GLU A 637 -18.13 -6.53 -9.59
C GLU A 637 -18.22 -6.67 -8.07
N SER A 638 -19.01 -7.60 -7.55
CA SER A 638 -19.06 -7.97 -6.13
C SER A 638 -18.16 -9.16 -5.77
N ALA A 639 -17.44 -9.71 -6.73
CA ALA A 639 -16.56 -10.85 -6.55
C ALA A 639 -15.29 -10.52 -5.71
N GLU A 640 -14.51 -11.55 -5.46
CA GLU A 640 -13.24 -11.46 -4.74
C GLU A 640 -12.20 -10.66 -5.54
N ARG A 641 -11.21 -10.11 -4.85
CA ARG A 641 -10.23 -9.17 -5.44
C ARG A 641 -9.37 -9.77 -6.54
N ASP A 642 -8.99 -11.05 -6.39
CA ASP A 642 -8.22 -11.76 -7.41
C ASP A 642 -9.05 -12.04 -8.67
N VAL A 643 -10.33 -12.36 -8.52
CA VAL A 643 -11.28 -12.51 -9.65
C VAL A 643 -11.42 -11.20 -10.42
N LEU A 644 -11.61 -10.09 -9.70
CA LEU A 644 -11.74 -8.77 -10.30
C LEU A 644 -10.45 -8.34 -11.01
N SER A 645 -9.31 -8.55 -10.36
CA SER A 645 -8.00 -8.18 -10.93
C SER A 645 -7.65 -9.02 -12.16
N LYS A 646 -7.90 -10.33 -12.11
CA LYS A 646 -7.71 -11.22 -13.26
C LYS A 646 -8.60 -10.81 -14.43
N GLY A 647 -9.88 -10.57 -14.14
CA GLY A 647 -10.81 -10.07 -15.15
C GLY A 647 -10.34 -8.76 -15.80
N ALA A 648 -9.80 -7.82 -15.00
CA ALA A 648 -9.25 -6.56 -15.49
C ALA A 648 -8.00 -6.79 -16.38
N PHE A 649 -7.07 -7.65 -15.99
CA PHE A 649 -5.90 -7.98 -16.82
C PHE A 649 -6.29 -8.61 -18.16
N GLU A 650 -7.26 -9.52 -18.16
CA GLU A 650 -7.73 -10.21 -19.37
C GLU A 650 -8.59 -9.33 -20.29
N ASN A 651 -9.20 -8.28 -19.76
CA ASN A 651 -10.13 -7.40 -20.46
C ASN A 651 -9.66 -5.92 -20.50
N GLY A 652 -8.39 -5.68 -20.21
CA GLY A 652 -7.83 -4.36 -20.09
C GLY A 652 -7.76 -3.60 -21.42
N MET A 653 -7.65 -2.29 -21.29
CA MET A 653 -7.45 -1.35 -22.38
C MET A 653 -6.11 -1.60 -23.09
N THR A 654 -6.07 -1.37 -24.41
CA THR A 654 -4.81 -1.42 -25.15
C THR A 654 -3.93 -0.21 -24.84
N LYS A 655 -2.62 -0.37 -25.05
CA LYS A 655 -1.67 0.74 -24.86
C LYS A 655 -1.99 1.92 -25.78
N GLU A 656 -2.39 1.66 -27.01
CA GLU A 656 -2.71 2.67 -28.01
C GLU A 656 -3.90 3.55 -27.56
N LEU A 657 -4.95 2.95 -27.02
CA LEU A 657 -6.09 3.69 -26.49
C LEU A 657 -5.73 4.47 -25.21
N ALA A 658 -4.92 3.89 -24.35
CA ALA A 658 -4.43 4.58 -23.15
C ALA A 658 -3.60 5.82 -23.51
N ASP A 659 -2.67 5.69 -24.46
CA ASP A 659 -1.84 6.79 -24.97
C ASP A 659 -2.70 7.91 -25.61
N GLU A 660 -3.74 7.54 -26.38
CA GLU A 660 -4.68 8.50 -26.98
C GLU A 660 -5.47 9.29 -25.91
N LEU A 661 -5.83 8.61 -24.83
CA LEU A 661 -6.52 9.23 -23.70
C LEU A 661 -5.59 10.01 -22.76
N GLY A 662 -4.28 10.02 -23.02
CA GLY A 662 -3.28 10.65 -22.17
C GLY A 662 -3.07 9.94 -20.83
N LEU A 663 -3.41 8.65 -20.74
CA LEU A 663 -3.23 7.84 -19.54
C LEU A 663 -1.81 7.22 -19.50
N LYS A 664 -1.24 7.11 -18.32
CA LYS A 664 -0.07 6.25 -18.12
C LYS A 664 -0.50 4.80 -18.33
N TYR A 665 0.04 4.13 -19.35
CA TYR A 665 -0.29 2.72 -19.55
C TYR A 665 0.27 1.85 -18.43
N VAL A 666 -0.60 1.06 -17.85
CA VAL A 666 -0.29 -0.04 -16.92
C VAL A 666 -1.14 -1.26 -17.33
N PRO A 667 -0.78 -2.51 -16.94
CA PRO A 667 -1.61 -3.67 -17.27
C PRO A 667 -3.01 -3.57 -16.66
N GLY A 668 -4.02 -4.02 -17.39
CA GLY A 668 -5.37 -4.19 -16.87
C GLY A 668 -6.18 -2.91 -16.66
N ILE A 669 -5.89 -1.80 -17.38
CA ILE A 669 -6.74 -0.60 -17.30
C ILE A 669 -8.15 -0.93 -17.77
N TYR A 670 -9.15 -0.67 -16.92
CA TYR A 670 -10.57 -0.84 -17.24
C TYR A 670 -11.38 0.42 -16.93
N VAL A 671 -12.62 0.44 -17.37
CA VAL A 671 -13.52 1.56 -17.13
C VAL A 671 -14.58 1.15 -16.11
N GLU A 672 -14.57 1.79 -14.95
CA GLU A 672 -15.66 1.71 -13.99
C GLU A 672 -16.72 2.74 -14.35
N VAL A 673 -17.99 2.31 -14.39
CA VAL A 673 -19.12 3.15 -14.73
C VAL A 673 -20.14 3.14 -13.59
N SER A 674 -20.63 4.31 -13.21
CA SER A 674 -21.63 4.46 -12.15
C SER A 674 -22.55 5.63 -12.38
N ASN A 675 -23.61 5.70 -11.56
CA ASN A 675 -24.47 6.87 -11.49
C ASN A 675 -23.70 8.13 -11.02
N THR A 676 -24.02 9.28 -11.60
CA THR A 676 -23.40 10.57 -11.22
C THR A 676 -23.71 11.00 -9.80
N ALA A 677 -24.81 10.51 -9.20
CA ALA A 677 -25.19 10.79 -7.82
C ALA A 677 -24.38 9.95 -6.80
N ILE A 678 -23.64 8.94 -7.25
CA ILE A 678 -22.79 8.14 -6.34
C ILE A 678 -21.59 9.00 -5.95
N THR A 679 -21.72 9.56 -4.77
CA THR A 679 -20.67 10.39 -4.12
C THR A 679 -19.86 9.61 -3.11
N ALA A 680 -19.99 8.29 -3.06
CA ALA A 680 -19.34 7.45 -2.07
C ALA A 680 -17.86 7.78 -1.94
N GLY A 681 -17.45 8.15 -0.73
CA GLY A 681 -16.14 8.65 -0.37
C GLY A 681 -15.05 7.71 -0.85
N VAL A 682 -14.37 8.14 -1.87
CA VAL A 682 -13.38 7.38 -2.57
C VAL A 682 -12.06 8.01 -2.23
N GLY A 683 -11.36 7.39 -1.29
CA GLY A 683 -9.97 7.61 -0.98
C GLY A 683 -9.43 9.03 -1.20
N GLY A 684 -9.78 9.98 -0.34
CA GLY A 684 -9.17 11.32 -0.32
C GLY A 684 -9.60 12.29 -1.42
N PHE A 685 -10.36 11.86 -2.42
CA PHE A 685 -10.91 12.76 -3.44
C PHE A 685 -12.30 13.22 -3.02
N SER A 686 -12.42 14.52 -2.76
CA SER A 686 -13.73 15.14 -2.57
C SER A 686 -14.55 14.96 -3.84
N ASN A 687 -15.74 14.43 -3.69
CA ASN A 687 -16.68 14.15 -4.75
C ASN A 687 -17.32 15.44 -5.27
N GLY A 688 -16.51 16.35 -5.82
CA GLY A 688 -17.05 17.40 -6.68
C GLY A 688 -17.55 16.76 -7.98
N ALA A 689 -18.63 17.28 -8.54
CA ALA A 689 -19.09 16.91 -9.87
C ALA A 689 -18.15 17.44 -10.97
N ASN A 690 -16.83 17.37 -10.74
CA ASN A 690 -15.80 17.89 -11.62
C ASN A 690 -14.93 16.76 -12.15
N ASP A 691 -14.57 16.86 -13.42
CA ASP A 691 -13.59 15.98 -14.02
C ASP A 691 -12.25 16.07 -13.27
N ILE A 692 -11.59 14.92 -13.12
CA ILE A 692 -10.22 14.80 -12.62
C ILE A 692 -9.42 14.15 -13.74
N GLU A 693 -8.58 14.94 -14.39
CA GLU A 693 -7.81 14.50 -15.55
C GLU A 693 -7.03 13.19 -15.24
N GLY A 694 -7.13 12.24 -16.17
CA GLY A 694 -6.51 10.94 -16.06
C GLY A 694 -7.16 9.97 -15.06
N ARG A 695 -8.19 10.37 -14.31
CA ARG A 695 -8.81 9.56 -13.26
C ARG A 695 -10.32 9.39 -13.37
N MET A 696 -11.08 10.48 -13.37
CA MET A 696 -12.54 10.47 -13.28
C MET A 696 -13.17 11.54 -14.17
N TYR A 697 -14.27 11.20 -14.84
CA TYR A 697 -14.98 12.10 -15.71
C TYR A 697 -16.50 11.96 -15.56
N PHE A 698 -17.19 13.07 -15.74
CA PHE A 698 -18.65 13.14 -15.83
C PHE A 698 -19.03 13.44 -17.29
N LYS A 699 -19.60 12.47 -17.97
CA LYS A 699 -19.85 12.48 -19.41
C LYS A 699 -21.24 11.95 -19.73
N THR A 700 -21.78 12.37 -20.86
CA THR A 700 -22.95 11.69 -21.45
C THR A 700 -22.53 10.32 -21.98
N VAL A 701 -23.50 9.42 -22.15
CA VAL A 701 -23.24 8.08 -22.74
C VAL A 701 -22.59 8.21 -24.13
N ALA A 702 -23.05 9.19 -24.95
CA ALA A 702 -22.48 9.45 -26.27
C ALA A 702 -21.01 9.88 -26.20
N GLU A 703 -20.65 10.78 -25.28
CA GLU A 703 -19.26 11.22 -25.08
C GLU A 703 -18.35 10.09 -24.58
N VAL A 704 -18.86 9.19 -23.72
CA VAL A 704 -18.10 8.01 -23.29
C VAL A 704 -17.88 7.06 -24.46
N ALA A 705 -18.91 6.82 -25.27
CA ALA A 705 -18.80 5.97 -26.45
C ALA A 705 -17.79 6.55 -27.46
N GLU A 706 -17.84 7.87 -27.73
CA GLU A 706 -16.86 8.55 -28.59
C GLU A 706 -15.44 8.44 -28.03
N MET A 707 -15.26 8.74 -26.73
CA MET A 707 -13.96 8.69 -26.03
C MET A 707 -13.30 7.30 -26.12
N LEU A 708 -14.09 6.23 -26.03
CA LEU A 708 -13.60 4.84 -26.02
C LEU A 708 -13.70 4.16 -27.41
N HIS A 709 -14.11 4.88 -28.46
CA HIS A 709 -14.37 4.34 -29.80
C HIS A 709 -15.40 3.18 -29.83
N LEU A 710 -16.38 3.23 -28.93
CA LEU A 710 -17.45 2.23 -28.82
C LEU A 710 -18.67 2.60 -29.66
N ASP A 711 -19.45 1.57 -30.01
CA ASP A 711 -20.82 1.80 -30.49
C ASP A 711 -21.70 2.25 -29.31
N GLU A 712 -22.28 3.47 -29.42
CA GLU A 712 -23.10 4.05 -28.36
C GLU A 712 -24.28 3.14 -27.96
N GLN A 713 -24.90 2.48 -28.96
CA GLN A 713 -26.05 1.59 -28.69
C GLN A 713 -25.62 0.37 -27.88
N THR A 714 -24.47 -0.22 -28.16
CA THR A 714 -23.91 -1.33 -27.40
C THR A 714 -23.67 -0.93 -25.94
N LEU A 715 -23.13 0.27 -25.70
CA LEU A 715 -22.90 0.77 -24.34
C LEU A 715 -24.24 1.01 -23.61
N ARG A 716 -25.22 1.61 -24.29
CA ARG A 716 -26.57 1.81 -23.74
C ARG A 716 -27.26 0.49 -23.40
N ASP A 717 -27.18 -0.48 -24.29
CA ASP A 717 -27.80 -1.80 -24.11
C ASP A 717 -27.18 -2.50 -22.90
N THR A 718 -25.85 -2.48 -22.77
CA THR A 718 -25.13 -3.08 -21.62
C THR A 718 -25.58 -2.47 -20.28
N ILE A 719 -25.67 -1.14 -20.20
CA ILE A 719 -26.08 -0.44 -18.98
C ILE A 719 -27.56 -0.70 -18.69
N THR A 720 -28.42 -0.61 -19.70
CA THR A 720 -29.88 -0.81 -19.55
C THR A 720 -30.20 -2.25 -19.13
N GLU A 721 -29.49 -3.23 -19.64
CA GLU A 721 -29.63 -4.63 -19.25
C GLU A 721 -29.32 -4.83 -17.75
N TYR A 722 -28.21 -4.26 -17.28
CA TYR A 722 -27.86 -4.25 -15.87
C TYR A 722 -28.92 -3.52 -15.01
N ASP A 723 -29.32 -2.31 -15.42
CA ASP A 723 -30.28 -1.50 -14.67
C ASP A 723 -31.66 -2.16 -14.61
N ASN A 724 -32.12 -2.84 -15.67
CA ASN A 724 -33.35 -3.62 -15.66
C ASN A 724 -33.30 -4.78 -14.65
N TYR A 725 -32.15 -5.43 -14.50
CA TYR A 725 -31.95 -6.47 -13.48
C TYR A 725 -32.01 -5.85 -12.07
N VAL A 726 -31.32 -4.74 -11.84
CA VAL A 726 -31.34 -4.02 -10.53
C VAL A 726 -32.75 -3.56 -10.17
N MET A 727 -33.52 -3.07 -11.13
CA MET A 727 -34.91 -2.62 -10.93
C MET A 727 -35.91 -3.78 -10.77
N GLY A 728 -35.48 -5.03 -11.02
CA GLY A 728 -36.33 -6.22 -10.99
C GLY A 728 -37.29 -6.31 -12.17
N THR A 729 -37.06 -5.59 -13.26
CA THR A 729 -37.83 -5.68 -14.52
C THR A 729 -37.31 -6.78 -15.45
N SER A 730 -36.12 -7.32 -15.19
CA SER A 730 -35.52 -8.49 -15.81
C SER A 730 -34.99 -9.45 -14.75
N THR A 731 -35.02 -10.75 -15.04
CA THR A 731 -34.37 -11.80 -14.26
C THR A 731 -33.11 -12.35 -14.96
N ASP A 732 -32.82 -11.83 -16.15
CA ASP A 732 -31.67 -12.27 -16.95
C ASP A 732 -30.58 -11.19 -16.91
N LEU A 733 -29.35 -11.62 -16.60
CA LEU A 733 -28.16 -10.80 -16.58
C LEU A 733 -26.98 -11.65 -17.10
N PRO A 734 -26.48 -11.40 -18.33
CA PRO A 734 -25.47 -12.26 -18.98
C PRO A 734 -24.18 -12.44 -18.19
N VAL A 735 -23.76 -11.41 -17.46
CA VAL A 735 -22.70 -11.52 -16.46
C VAL A 735 -23.36 -11.38 -15.11
N GLU A 736 -23.45 -12.48 -14.36
CA GLU A 736 -24.06 -12.50 -13.04
C GLU A 736 -23.48 -11.43 -12.12
N LYS A 737 -24.28 -10.93 -11.20
CA LYS A 737 -23.82 -10.06 -10.12
C LYS A 737 -24.59 -10.42 -8.86
N LEU A 738 -23.86 -10.92 -7.85
CA LEU A 738 -24.43 -11.46 -6.63
C LEU A 738 -24.92 -10.38 -5.67
N ALA A 739 -24.28 -9.21 -5.65
CA ALA A 739 -24.65 -8.09 -4.81
C ALA A 739 -24.74 -6.78 -5.60
N TYR A 740 -25.84 -6.06 -5.47
CA TYR A 740 -26.10 -4.79 -6.15
C TYR A 740 -27.03 -3.91 -5.30
N THR A 741 -26.83 -2.60 -5.36
CA THR A 741 -27.58 -1.62 -4.56
C THR A 741 -28.07 -0.42 -5.36
N ALA A 742 -27.50 -0.15 -6.54
CA ALA A 742 -27.81 1.02 -7.33
C ALA A 742 -27.83 0.73 -8.85
N THR A 743 -28.70 1.47 -9.56
CA THR A 743 -28.67 1.58 -11.03
C THR A 743 -27.58 2.55 -11.46
N VAL A 744 -27.08 2.38 -12.68
CA VAL A 744 -26.19 3.34 -13.34
C VAL A 744 -26.99 4.53 -13.90
N GLY A 745 -28.13 4.28 -14.54
CA GLY A 745 -29.05 5.33 -14.94
C GLY A 745 -29.87 5.91 -13.78
N ASP A 746 -30.41 7.09 -14.00
CA ASP A 746 -31.29 7.76 -13.04
C ASP A 746 -32.68 7.11 -13.04
N VAL A 747 -33.19 6.83 -11.86
CA VAL A 747 -34.55 6.30 -11.66
C VAL A 747 -35.08 6.73 -10.30
N GLU A 748 -36.36 7.12 -10.26
CA GLU A 748 -37.02 7.48 -9.00
C GLU A 748 -37.39 6.24 -8.19
N LYS A 749 -37.52 6.41 -6.86
CA LYS A 749 -38.03 5.39 -5.94
C LYS A 749 -39.32 5.88 -5.30
N ASP A 750 -40.22 4.94 -5.01
CA ASP A 750 -41.44 5.23 -4.24
C ASP A 750 -41.14 5.45 -2.74
N GLU A 751 -42.17 5.75 -1.96
CA GLU A 751 -42.04 5.96 -0.50
C GLU A 751 -41.56 4.73 0.29
N ASN A 752 -41.60 3.56 -0.34
CA ASN A 752 -41.13 2.29 0.23
C ASN A 752 -39.74 1.91 -0.28
N GLY A 753 -39.12 2.77 -1.11
CA GLY A 753 -37.80 2.55 -1.67
C GLY A 753 -37.77 1.64 -2.90
N ASN A 754 -38.90 1.26 -3.49
CA ASN A 754 -38.96 0.48 -4.71
C ASN A 754 -38.72 1.36 -5.93
N TYR A 755 -37.99 0.88 -6.90
CA TYR A 755 -37.75 1.59 -8.14
C TYR A 755 -39.05 1.81 -8.93
N LEU A 756 -39.12 2.95 -9.60
CA LEU A 756 -40.20 3.34 -10.52
C LEU A 756 -39.69 3.29 -11.98
N PRO A 757 -39.70 2.12 -12.64
CA PRO A 757 -39.02 1.91 -13.93
C PRO A 757 -39.46 2.89 -15.04
N ASP A 758 -40.69 3.37 -15.00
CA ASP A 758 -41.21 4.35 -15.98
C ASP A 758 -40.50 5.72 -15.91
N THR A 759 -39.72 5.97 -14.84
CA THR A 759 -38.95 7.21 -14.64
C THR A 759 -37.51 7.07 -15.08
N TYR A 760 -37.07 5.89 -15.50
CA TYR A 760 -35.69 5.58 -15.86
C TYR A 760 -35.16 6.44 -17.02
N LYS A 761 -33.94 6.97 -16.83
CA LYS A 761 -33.21 7.75 -17.81
C LYS A 761 -31.74 7.39 -17.78
N LEU A 762 -31.17 7.21 -18.95
CA LEU A 762 -29.75 6.97 -19.12
C LEU A 762 -29.16 8.11 -19.97
N GLU A 763 -28.66 9.13 -19.32
CA GLU A 763 -28.11 10.32 -19.96
C GLU A 763 -26.64 10.54 -19.61
N ASN A 764 -26.31 10.66 -18.31
CA ASN A 764 -24.99 10.99 -17.80
C ASN A 764 -24.41 9.85 -16.98
N LEU A 765 -23.11 9.69 -17.08
CA LEU A 765 -22.31 8.68 -16.40
C LEU A 765 -21.18 9.34 -15.61
N ARG A 766 -20.82 8.73 -14.49
CA ARG A 766 -19.50 8.92 -13.90
C ARG A 766 -18.65 7.74 -14.34
N ILE A 767 -17.49 8.04 -14.95
CA ILE A 767 -16.51 7.01 -15.32
C ILE A 767 -15.21 7.22 -14.58
N ARG A 768 -14.51 6.12 -14.26
CA ARG A 768 -13.17 6.12 -13.68
C ARG A 768 -12.28 5.18 -14.46
N PHE A 769 -11.02 5.57 -14.64
CA PHE A 769 -9.98 4.69 -15.18
C PHE A 769 -9.20 4.09 -14.02
N LEU A 770 -9.28 2.78 -13.87
CA LEU A 770 -8.67 2.02 -12.80
C LEU A 770 -7.89 0.84 -13.35
N ALA A 771 -6.92 0.36 -12.58
CA ALA A 771 -6.14 -0.83 -12.92
C ALA A 771 -5.77 -1.60 -11.65
N PRO A 772 -5.50 -2.91 -11.74
CA PRO A 772 -4.95 -3.67 -10.63
C PRO A 772 -3.60 -3.12 -10.18
N SER A 773 -3.38 -3.11 -8.88
CA SER A 773 -2.13 -2.70 -8.24
C SER A 773 -1.71 -3.74 -7.20
N THR A 774 -0.41 -3.96 -6.99
CA THR A 774 0.07 -4.78 -5.87
C THR A 774 -0.44 -4.21 -4.56
N HIS A 775 -0.88 -5.07 -3.63
CA HIS A 775 -1.57 -4.60 -2.44
C HIS A 775 -1.05 -5.23 -1.16
N HIS A 776 -1.31 -6.51 -0.93
CA HIS A 776 -0.96 -7.22 0.28
C HIS A 776 -0.14 -8.46 -0.07
N THR A 777 0.96 -8.69 0.63
CA THR A 777 1.73 -9.92 0.50
C THR A 777 1.29 -10.89 1.57
N MET A 778 0.83 -12.10 1.18
CA MET A 778 0.34 -13.10 2.13
C MET A 778 1.47 -13.96 2.70
N GLY A 779 2.63 -13.94 2.07
CA GLY A 779 3.85 -14.61 2.52
C GLY A 779 4.71 -13.74 3.42
N GLY A 780 5.55 -14.39 4.19
CA GLY A 780 6.44 -13.75 5.15
C GLY A 780 7.09 -14.77 6.09
N LEU A 781 7.50 -14.30 7.25
CA LEU A 781 8.14 -15.12 8.29
C LEU A 781 7.19 -16.19 8.83
N VAL A 782 7.69 -17.40 8.99
CA VAL A 782 6.96 -18.46 9.68
C VAL A 782 7.01 -18.19 11.18
N THR A 783 5.83 -18.13 11.79
CA THR A 783 5.70 -17.97 13.24
C THR A 783 4.82 -19.07 13.84
N ASP A 784 5.00 -19.38 15.11
CA ASP A 784 4.01 -20.13 15.87
C ASP A 784 2.83 -19.25 16.31
N VAL A 785 1.83 -19.81 16.96
CA VAL A 785 0.64 -19.10 17.47
C VAL A 785 0.93 -18.12 18.61
N ASN A 786 2.14 -18.10 19.14
CA ASN A 786 2.62 -17.15 20.11
C ASN A 786 3.57 -16.12 19.49
N HIS A 787 3.57 -16.02 18.16
CA HIS A 787 4.34 -15.04 17.37
C HIS A 787 5.87 -15.20 17.43
N HIS A 788 6.42 -16.31 17.98
CA HIS A 788 7.84 -16.59 17.88
C HIS A 788 8.20 -16.87 16.41
N VAL A 789 9.24 -16.23 15.92
CA VAL A 789 9.79 -16.55 14.59
C VAL A 789 10.47 -17.91 14.62
N LEU A 790 10.19 -18.73 13.61
CA LEU A 790 10.72 -20.10 13.51
C LEU A 790 11.86 -20.16 12.50
N ASP A 791 12.84 -21.03 12.79
CA ASP A 791 13.89 -21.41 11.83
C ASP A 791 13.41 -22.51 10.87
N LYS A 792 14.23 -22.84 9.87
CA LYS A 792 13.95 -23.88 8.86
C LYS A 792 13.77 -25.30 9.41
N ASP A 793 14.13 -25.52 10.67
CA ASP A 793 13.88 -26.78 11.39
C ASP A 793 12.58 -26.72 12.23
N GLY A 794 11.84 -25.60 12.19
CA GLY A 794 10.62 -25.34 12.96
C GLY A 794 10.86 -25.04 14.43
N LYS A 795 12.06 -24.58 14.80
CA LYS A 795 12.40 -24.17 16.16
C LYS A 795 12.31 -22.67 16.31
N THR A 796 11.94 -22.20 17.47
CA THR A 796 11.87 -20.77 17.77
C THR A 796 13.27 -20.13 17.77
N ILE A 797 13.41 -19.00 17.10
CA ILE A 797 14.57 -18.11 17.21
C ILE A 797 14.40 -17.31 18.49
N THR A 798 15.19 -17.62 19.51
CA THR A 798 15.04 -17.04 20.85
C THR A 798 15.16 -15.53 20.81
N GLY A 799 14.21 -14.82 21.42
CA GLY A 799 14.19 -13.37 21.53
C GLY A 799 13.67 -12.64 20.28
N LEU A 800 13.23 -13.38 19.24
CA LEU A 800 12.68 -12.81 18.02
C LEU A 800 11.20 -13.17 17.84
N TYR A 801 10.37 -12.16 17.66
CA TYR A 801 8.93 -12.23 17.46
C TYR A 801 8.55 -11.45 16.19
N ALA A 802 7.40 -11.76 15.60
CA ALA A 802 6.91 -11.01 14.46
C ALA A 802 5.37 -10.91 14.48
N ALA A 803 4.83 -9.80 13.96
CA ALA A 803 3.40 -9.54 13.91
C ALA A 803 3.01 -8.73 12.66
N GLY A 804 1.81 -8.95 12.16
CA GLY A 804 1.28 -8.27 10.98
C GLY A 804 1.79 -8.85 9.66
N GLU A 805 1.70 -8.09 8.61
CA GLU A 805 1.96 -8.51 7.21
C GLU A 805 3.38 -9.05 6.95
N VAL A 806 4.33 -8.86 7.86
CA VAL A 806 5.66 -9.48 7.81
C VAL A 806 5.61 -10.99 8.03
N THR A 807 4.47 -11.52 8.52
CA THR A 807 4.27 -12.94 8.85
C THR A 807 3.41 -13.66 7.83
N SER A 808 3.55 -14.99 7.74
CA SER A 808 2.78 -15.88 6.86
C SER A 808 1.66 -16.63 7.58
N GLY A 809 0.81 -17.34 6.82
CA GLY A 809 -0.14 -18.33 7.33
C GLY A 809 -1.56 -17.84 7.62
N TYR A 810 -1.81 -16.53 7.73
CA TYR A 810 -3.13 -15.98 8.05
C TYR A 810 -4.12 -15.99 6.88
N HIS A 811 -3.69 -15.64 5.67
CA HIS A 811 -4.58 -15.26 4.57
C HIS A 811 -4.52 -16.14 3.34
N ALA A 812 -3.54 -17.03 3.26
CA ALA A 812 -3.31 -17.94 2.13
C ALA A 812 -3.26 -17.25 0.75
N GLY A 813 -3.97 -17.76 -0.25
CA GLY A 813 -3.90 -17.28 -1.63
C GLY A 813 -4.70 -16.00 -1.93
N ASN A 814 -5.70 -15.67 -1.09
CA ASN A 814 -6.51 -14.45 -1.26
C ASN A 814 -7.03 -13.96 0.08
N ARG A 815 -6.67 -12.75 0.45
CA ARG A 815 -7.06 -12.12 1.72
C ARG A 815 -8.41 -11.43 1.61
N LEU A 816 -9.33 -11.73 2.52
CA LEU A 816 -10.60 -11.02 2.62
C LEU A 816 -10.39 -9.55 3.03
N GLY A 817 -11.18 -8.65 2.43
CA GLY A 817 -11.20 -7.23 2.81
C GLY A 817 -11.37 -7.07 4.32
N GLY A 818 -10.63 -6.14 4.96
CA GLY A 818 -10.70 -5.88 6.39
C GLY A 818 -9.99 -6.87 7.33
N ASN A 819 -9.75 -8.13 6.92
CA ASN A 819 -9.07 -9.12 7.77
C ASN A 819 -7.67 -8.66 8.21
N ALA A 820 -6.91 -8.00 7.33
CA ALA A 820 -5.57 -7.52 7.70
C ALA A 820 -5.59 -6.53 8.88
N ILE A 821 -6.60 -5.65 8.98
CA ILE A 821 -6.68 -4.72 10.10
C ILE A 821 -7.01 -5.44 11.41
N THR A 822 -7.89 -6.44 11.37
CA THR A 822 -8.17 -7.29 12.53
C THR A 822 -6.92 -8.04 12.96
N GLU A 823 -6.24 -8.67 12.00
CA GLU A 823 -5.05 -9.46 12.22
C GLU A 823 -3.92 -8.61 12.83
N ILE A 824 -3.55 -7.44 12.26
CA ILE A 824 -2.47 -6.61 12.78
C ILE A 824 -2.73 -6.07 14.19
N ILE A 825 -4.01 -5.80 14.53
CA ILE A 825 -4.36 -5.35 15.89
C ILE A 825 -4.18 -6.50 16.89
N VAL A 826 -4.63 -7.70 16.52
CA VAL A 826 -4.56 -8.87 17.41
C VAL A 826 -3.14 -9.39 17.49
N SER A 827 -2.49 -9.65 16.36
CA SER A 827 -1.13 -10.22 16.32
C SER A 827 -0.11 -9.29 16.99
N GLY A 828 -0.20 -7.97 16.76
CA GLY A 828 0.68 -7.00 17.41
C GLY A 828 0.52 -7.02 18.94
N ARG A 829 -0.72 -6.99 19.42
CA ARG A 829 -1.02 -7.08 20.85
C ARG A 829 -0.53 -8.40 21.44
N ASP A 830 -0.77 -9.52 20.76
CA ASP A 830 -0.50 -10.85 21.31
C ASP A 830 1.00 -11.21 21.23
N ALA A 831 1.75 -10.68 20.23
CA ALA A 831 3.21 -10.75 20.20
C ALA A 831 3.85 -10.05 21.44
N ALA A 832 3.36 -8.88 21.82
CA ALA A 832 3.85 -8.21 23.03
C ALA A 832 3.54 -8.97 24.30
N LYS A 833 2.36 -9.62 24.39
CA LYS A 833 2.03 -10.51 25.53
C LYS A 833 2.95 -11.71 25.58
N ALA A 834 3.28 -12.33 24.44
CA ALA A 834 4.20 -13.44 24.35
C ALA A 834 5.59 -13.04 24.89
N VAL A 835 6.14 -11.90 24.47
CA VAL A 835 7.38 -11.35 25.03
C VAL A 835 7.30 -11.23 26.55
N ALA A 836 6.19 -10.73 27.09
CA ALA A 836 6.01 -10.58 28.53
C ALA A 836 5.90 -11.93 29.25
N GLU A 837 5.28 -12.94 28.61
CA GLU A 837 5.10 -14.28 29.16
C GLU A 837 6.40 -15.07 29.26
N ASP A 838 7.22 -15.03 28.21
CA ASP A 838 8.50 -15.73 28.14
C ASP A 838 9.54 -15.19 29.11
N ASN A 839 9.35 -13.99 29.61
CA ASN A 839 10.28 -13.31 30.51
C ASN A 839 9.73 -13.14 31.96
N LYS A 840 8.69 -13.90 32.32
CA LYS A 840 8.21 -14.01 33.72
C LYS A 840 9.15 -14.90 34.54
#